data_1c2c325735fd50c3429220d14a982308
#
_entry.id   1c2c325735fd50c3429220d14a982308
#
_cell.length_a   1.000
_cell.length_b   1.000
_cell.length_c   1.000
_cell.angle_alpha   90.00
_cell.angle_beta   90.00
_cell.angle_gamma   90.00
#
_symmetry.space_group_name_H-M   'P 1'
#
loop_
_entity.id
_entity.type
_entity.pdbx_description
1 polymer ?
#
loop_
_entity_poly.entity_id
_entity_poly.type
_entity_poly.pdbx_seq_one_letter_code
_entity_poly.pdbx_strand_id
1 'polypeptide(L)'
;MARSRANRAAESACGHWTTVPCFMCTNQCGLNVYVEDGKVTEIKGMKSHPRSKGGTCVKGRHIVDYMYHEKRLKYPMKKANGGWQRITWDEALDTIATKWQRAKEQYGPASCSVFLGEPACLTIETGWFMAWRLCDLFGTPSRFEPLDLCGTAMWMATLGTFGYLTEPDMENSGCIILWATNPHASDPIGGVLAIEAARKKGAKLIVIDPRRTPFARKADVHIKPNLGTDGYLALAMINVIISEQLYDKEFISKHTVGFDQLAQHARNFTLEEAERICGVPVADIRQAARLYATSHSGCIRHYFRPGFMPDGVHNYRSFAILAALTGNIDRPGGELTFGFAQFAPSTPVRLREKLGDAKWVGQDKFPLFSKYLSFFKDGSMTNFSDSILCEPQQVRNMILCGTNPAVSSNNTAKVKEALSKLDFLVSLDVVMTESNKLADIVLPSTVAFERLNFSTYHGEFIGRQLVEPYHEAKSEFTFWSELGRRMGYGEYFPWQTDVEAMDYFFAPHTVENLLKEHPDGYLNWNVLPGARRYEQNGFPTPSGKLELYSETFRQYGYDPLPTYRGPTVSRTKTPQVFEEYPLQLISGFMEVEYWHSMYHQVDVLRKRAPGMFAEIHPATAAQYGIRDGQPMVIETSTGSVETCARVTRDITPGMVAIPAGWEGNNLVTNDATMDPISGVPECTGLLCRVRPAAGHGKQDVVAVTGDQVMEMAGE
;
A
#
# COMPACT_ATOMS: atom_id res chain seq x y z
N MET A 1 -28.34 19.80 -22.44
CA MET A 1 -27.72 20.27 -21.19
C MET A 1 -28.71 20.92 -20.20
N ALA A 2 -29.61 21.84 -20.59
CA ALA A 2 -30.52 22.49 -19.63
C ALA A 2 -31.59 21.54 -18.99
N ARG A 3 -32.12 20.56 -19.72
CA ARG A 3 -33.08 19.58 -19.19
C ARG A 3 -32.48 18.59 -18.19
N SER A 4 -31.17 18.29 -18.29
CA SER A 4 -30.51 17.39 -17.33
C SER A 4 -30.25 18.10 -15.99
N ARG A 5 -29.98 19.40 -15.99
CA ARG A 5 -29.81 20.20 -14.76
C ARG A 5 -31.16 20.41 -14.03
N ALA A 6 -32.24 20.62 -14.76
CA ALA A 6 -33.58 20.79 -14.16
C ALA A 6 -34.10 19.48 -13.51
N ASN A 7 -33.85 18.31 -14.12
CA ASN A 7 -34.21 17.03 -13.52
C ASN A 7 -33.32 16.71 -12.28
N ARG A 8 -32.04 17.02 -12.31
CA ARG A 8 -31.18 16.89 -11.11
C ARG A 8 -31.62 17.83 -9.98
N ALA A 9 -32.01 19.05 -10.29
CA ALA A 9 -32.52 20.01 -9.30
C ALA A 9 -33.86 19.57 -8.67
N ALA A 10 -34.74 18.89 -9.42
CA ALA A 10 -36.00 18.36 -8.90
C ALA A 10 -35.81 17.08 -8.06
N GLU A 11 -34.86 16.23 -8.42
CA GLU A 11 -34.45 15.06 -7.62
C GLU A 11 -33.70 15.47 -6.33
N SER A 12 -33.07 16.65 -6.28
CA SER A 12 -32.34 17.14 -5.10
C SER A 12 -33.28 17.66 -3.98
N ALA A 13 -34.53 17.95 -4.27
CA ALA A 13 -35.47 18.46 -3.28
C ALA A 13 -36.15 17.38 -2.42
N CYS A 14 -36.08 16.12 -2.80
CA CYS A 14 -36.44 14.95 -1.99
C CYS A 14 -35.22 14.06 -1.80
N GLY A 15 -34.80 13.86 -0.54
CA GLY A 15 -33.69 12.97 -0.23
C GLY A 15 -33.87 11.56 -0.80
N HIS A 16 -32.78 10.95 -1.32
CA HIS A 16 -32.85 9.62 -1.93
C HIS A 16 -31.64 8.76 -1.57
N TRP A 17 -31.86 7.44 -1.53
CA TRP A 17 -30.78 6.45 -1.40
C TRP A 17 -30.22 6.09 -2.77
N THR A 18 -28.91 6.00 -2.86
CA THR A 18 -28.20 5.47 -4.02
C THR A 18 -27.11 4.49 -3.58
N THR A 19 -26.68 3.64 -4.49
CA THR A 19 -25.61 2.66 -4.25
C THR A 19 -24.32 3.09 -4.94
N VAL A 20 -23.19 2.86 -4.27
CA VAL A 20 -21.87 3.20 -4.80
C VAL A 20 -20.76 2.40 -4.08
N PRO A 21 -19.67 2.02 -4.75
CA PRO A 21 -18.50 1.47 -4.09
C PRO A 21 -17.78 2.53 -3.22
N CYS A 22 -17.18 2.08 -2.13
CA CYS A 22 -16.34 2.91 -1.26
C CYS A 22 -14.93 3.02 -1.85
N PHE A 23 -14.54 4.20 -2.30
CA PHE A 23 -13.21 4.48 -2.83
C PHE A 23 -12.25 5.12 -1.80
N MET A 24 -12.42 4.80 -0.51
CA MET A 24 -11.55 5.35 0.55
C MET A 24 -10.37 4.43 0.93
N CYS A 25 -10.37 3.20 0.47
CA CYS A 25 -9.26 2.24 0.58
C CYS A 25 -9.44 1.09 -0.42
N THR A 26 -8.44 0.22 -0.54
CA THR A 26 -8.39 -0.91 -1.48
C THR A 26 -9.48 -1.96 -1.28
N ASN A 27 -10.23 -1.93 -0.17
CA ASN A 27 -11.29 -2.90 0.10
C ASN A 27 -12.59 -2.67 -0.68
N GLN A 28 -12.81 -1.46 -1.19
CA GLN A 28 -13.91 -1.07 -2.09
C GLN A 28 -15.28 -1.65 -1.69
N CYS A 29 -15.63 -1.54 -0.40
CA CYS A 29 -16.90 -2.04 0.14
C CYS A 29 -18.11 -1.37 -0.52
N GLY A 30 -19.22 -2.11 -0.71
CA GLY A 30 -20.47 -1.54 -1.22
C GLY A 30 -21.18 -0.69 -0.17
N LEU A 31 -21.62 0.49 -0.57
CA LEU A 31 -22.32 1.46 0.27
C LEU A 31 -23.70 1.81 -0.29
N ASN A 32 -24.67 2.00 0.60
CA ASN A 32 -25.89 2.78 0.36
C ASN A 32 -25.63 4.18 0.94
N VAL A 33 -25.81 5.18 0.13
CA VAL A 33 -25.55 6.59 0.45
C VAL A 33 -26.83 7.39 0.32
N TYR A 34 -27.20 8.15 1.34
CA TYR A 34 -28.36 9.05 1.30
C TYR A 34 -27.89 10.45 0.95
N VAL A 35 -28.49 10.99 -0.10
CA VAL A 35 -28.22 12.35 -0.60
C VAL A 35 -29.47 13.18 -0.39
N GLU A 36 -29.33 14.33 0.30
CA GLU A 36 -30.39 15.28 0.58
C GLU A 36 -29.85 16.69 0.40
N ASP A 37 -30.58 17.55 -0.29
CA ASP A 37 -30.16 18.94 -0.58
C ASP A 37 -28.75 19.07 -1.16
N GLY A 38 -28.36 18.13 -2.05
CA GLY A 38 -27.04 18.10 -2.68
C GLY A 38 -25.90 17.72 -1.75
N LYS A 39 -26.19 17.16 -0.58
CA LYS A 39 -25.19 16.70 0.39
C LYS A 39 -25.39 15.23 0.74
N VAL A 40 -24.30 14.52 0.97
CA VAL A 40 -24.33 13.20 1.59
C VAL A 40 -24.57 13.37 3.07
N THR A 41 -25.64 12.74 3.61
CA THR A 41 -26.02 12.86 5.02
C THR A 41 -25.98 11.54 5.77
N GLU A 42 -26.17 10.39 5.10
CA GLU A 42 -26.14 9.07 5.75
C GLU A 42 -25.45 8.02 4.87
N ILE A 43 -24.70 7.10 5.51
CA ILE A 43 -24.03 5.98 4.85
C ILE A 43 -24.35 4.67 5.58
N LYS A 44 -24.72 3.64 4.82
CA LYS A 44 -24.95 2.25 5.29
C LYS A 44 -24.20 1.26 4.40
N GLY A 45 -23.84 0.11 4.93
CA GLY A 45 -23.30 -0.98 4.13
C GLY A 45 -24.35 -1.60 3.20
N MET A 46 -23.97 -1.93 1.97
CA MET A 46 -24.82 -2.55 0.96
C MET A 46 -24.84 -4.07 1.15
N LYS A 47 -26.00 -4.65 1.47
CA LYS A 47 -26.15 -6.09 1.78
C LYS A 47 -25.86 -7.00 0.59
N SER A 48 -26.19 -6.56 -0.63
CA SER A 48 -25.99 -7.33 -1.87
C SER A 48 -24.55 -7.35 -2.35
N HIS A 49 -23.65 -6.51 -1.80
CA HIS A 49 -22.25 -6.48 -2.22
C HIS A 49 -21.54 -7.82 -1.90
N PRO A 50 -20.90 -8.49 -2.88
CA PRO A 50 -20.43 -9.87 -2.74
C PRO A 50 -19.36 -10.04 -1.65
N ARG A 51 -18.50 -9.04 -1.46
CA ARG A 51 -17.40 -9.09 -0.50
C ARG A 51 -17.78 -8.52 0.87
N SER A 52 -18.36 -7.31 0.90
CA SER A 52 -18.64 -6.64 2.18
C SER A 52 -19.96 -7.07 2.84
N LYS A 53 -20.89 -7.70 2.09
CA LYS A 53 -22.13 -8.34 2.58
C LYS A 53 -22.89 -7.48 3.63
N GLY A 54 -22.95 -6.16 3.41
CA GLY A 54 -23.57 -5.20 4.32
C GLY A 54 -22.65 -4.65 5.42
N GLY A 55 -21.41 -5.11 5.49
CA GLY A 55 -20.42 -4.57 6.41
C GLY A 55 -19.86 -3.22 5.93
N THR A 56 -19.58 -2.33 6.89
CA THR A 56 -18.84 -1.09 6.66
C THR A 56 -17.93 -0.81 7.85
N CYS A 57 -16.68 -0.46 7.58
CA CYS A 57 -15.69 -0.21 8.64
C CYS A 57 -15.91 1.17 9.28
N VAL A 58 -15.18 1.44 10.36
CA VAL A 58 -15.29 2.71 11.07
C VAL A 58 -14.98 3.92 10.18
N LYS A 59 -13.98 3.83 9.27
CA LYS A 59 -13.66 4.88 8.29
C LYS A 59 -14.83 5.10 7.31
N GLY A 60 -15.38 4.03 6.77
CA GLY A 60 -16.50 4.10 5.83
C GLY A 60 -17.77 4.73 6.43
N ARG A 61 -18.00 4.57 7.73
CA ARG A 61 -19.12 5.22 8.44
C ARG A 61 -18.90 6.72 8.63
N HIS A 62 -17.66 7.17 8.64
CA HIS A 62 -17.26 8.56 8.90
C HIS A 62 -16.74 9.28 7.65
N ILE A 63 -17.13 8.79 6.43
CA ILE A 63 -16.80 9.50 5.18
C ILE A 63 -17.43 10.90 5.16
N VAL A 64 -18.67 11.04 5.68
CA VAL A 64 -19.37 12.34 5.75
C VAL A 64 -18.58 13.33 6.58
N ASP A 65 -18.10 12.91 7.76
CA ASP A 65 -17.25 13.75 8.64
C ASP A 65 -15.94 14.13 7.97
N TYR A 66 -15.39 13.25 7.14
CA TYR A 66 -14.19 13.52 6.36
C TYR A 66 -14.46 14.48 5.20
N MET A 67 -15.58 14.28 4.47
CA MET A 67 -15.95 15.08 3.29
C MET A 67 -16.23 16.55 3.62
N TYR A 68 -16.92 16.80 4.74
CA TYR A 68 -17.35 18.16 5.11
C TYR A 68 -16.53 18.74 6.28
N HIS A 69 -15.36 18.17 6.55
CA HIS A 69 -14.51 18.66 7.64
C HIS A 69 -14.00 20.08 7.35
N GLU A 70 -14.01 20.96 8.35
CA GLU A 70 -13.61 22.36 8.21
C GLU A 70 -12.15 22.57 7.76
N LYS A 71 -11.24 21.62 8.12
CA LYS A 71 -9.82 21.62 7.73
C LYS A 71 -9.57 21.20 6.28
N ARG A 72 -10.61 20.95 5.49
CA ARG A 72 -10.43 20.68 4.05
C ARG A 72 -9.92 21.93 3.34
N LEU A 73 -9.00 21.71 2.40
CA LEU A 73 -8.54 22.72 1.46
C LEU A 73 -9.73 23.17 0.59
N LYS A 74 -9.92 24.47 0.44
CA LYS A 74 -11.09 25.06 -0.20
C LYS A 74 -10.77 25.66 -1.57
N TYR A 75 -9.56 26.21 -1.74
CA TYR A 75 -9.12 26.91 -2.92
C TYR A 75 -7.60 26.77 -3.09
N PRO A 76 -7.06 27.00 -4.31
CA PRO A 76 -5.63 27.02 -4.53
C PRO A 76 -4.92 28.08 -3.69
N MET A 77 -3.76 27.73 -3.14
CA MET A 77 -2.95 28.62 -2.32
C MET A 77 -1.49 28.58 -2.77
N LYS A 78 -0.81 29.72 -2.71
CA LYS A 78 0.62 29.89 -2.99
C LYS A 78 1.33 30.37 -1.75
N LYS A 79 2.51 29.84 -1.48
CA LYS A 79 3.36 30.29 -0.38
C LYS A 79 3.90 31.70 -0.66
N ALA A 80 3.64 32.63 0.23
CA ALA A 80 4.08 34.03 0.11
C ALA A 80 4.25 34.65 1.50
N ASN A 81 5.30 35.46 1.69
CA ASN A 81 5.54 36.26 2.91
C ASN A 81 5.45 35.47 4.23
N GLY A 82 5.89 34.20 4.22
CA GLY A 82 5.85 33.34 5.42
C GLY A 82 4.48 32.72 5.72
N GLY A 83 3.46 32.91 4.87
CA GLY A 83 2.12 32.36 4.97
C GLY A 83 1.60 31.82 3.65
N TRP A 84 0.27 31.69 3.55
CA TRP A 84 -0.43 31.20 2.36
C TRP A 84 -1.33 32.31 1.80
N GLN A 85 -1.24 32.52 0.48
CA GLN A 85 -2.09 33.45 -0.25
C GLN A 85 -2.99 32.66 -1.21
N ARG A 86 -4.30 32.92 -1.19
CA ARG A 86 -5.23 32.36 -2.18
C ARG A 86 -4.89 32.87 -3.55
N ILE A 87 -4.90 31.98 -4.54
CA ILE A 87 -4.73 32.24 -5.97
C ILE A 87 -5.88 31.59 -6.75
N THR A 88 -5.99 31.89 -8.03
CA THR A 88 -6.95 31.19 -8.90
C THR A 88 -6.36 29.88 -9.43
N TRP A 89 -7.22 28.97 -9.90
CA TRP A 89 -6.80 27.77 -10.62
C TRP A 89 -6.00 28.13 -11.89
N ASP A 90 -6.39 29.18 -12.60
CA ASP A 90 -5.68 29.63 -13.79
C ASP A 90 -4.26 30.07 -13.45
N GLU A 91 -4.08 30.90 -12.42
CA GLU A 91 -2.74 31.29 -11.94
C GLU A 91 -1.90 30.08 -11.52
N ALA A 92 -2.50 29.12 -10.83
CA ALA A 92 -1.81 27.91 -10.40
C ALA A 92 -1.33 27.08 -11.60
N LEU A 93 -2.23 26.77 -12.53
CA LEU A 93 -1.92 25.95 -13.72
C LEU A 93 -0.92 26.62 -14.64
N ASP A 94 -1.03 27.95 -14.88
CA ASP A 94 -0.07 28.72 -15.69
C ASP A 94 1.32 28.73 -15.04
N THR A 95 1.38 28.88 -13.71
CA THR A 95 2.64 28.81 -12.95
C THR A 95 3.30 27.45 -13.08
N ILE A 96 2.53 26.37 -12.89
CA ILE A 96 3.03 25.00 -12.99
C ILE A 96 3.54 24.71 -14.40
N ALA A 97 2.74 24.99 -15.43
CA ALA A 97 3.12 24.77 -16.82
C ALA A 97 4.40 25.53 -17.20
N THR A 98 4.49 26.80 -16.80
CA THR A 98 5.66 27.65 -17.08
C THR A 98 6.91 27.13 -16.38
N LYS A 99 6.83 26.77 -15.08
CA LYS A 99 7.96 26.27 -14.30
C LYS A 99 8.46 24.93 -14.85
N TRP A 100 7.56 24.03 -15.19
CA TRP A 100 7.90 22.72 -15.77
C TRP A 100 8.53 22.88 -17.17
N GLN A 101 7.98 23.73 -18.03
CA GLN A 101 8.54 23.97 -19.35
C GLN A 101 9.96 24.54 -19.27
N ARG A 102 10.20 25.52 -18.40
CA ARG A 102 11.55 26.08 -18.17
C ARG A 102 12.53 25.04 -17.66
N ALA A 103 12.13 24.19 -16.72
CA ALA A 103 12.98 23.11 -16.21
C ALA A 103 13.31 22.10 -17.31
N LYS A 104 12.32 21.74 -18.16
CA LYS A 104 12.54 20.87 -19.32
C LYS A 104 13.55 21.47 -20.32
N GLU A 105 13.45 22.77 -20.62
CA GLU A 105 14.36 23.46 -21.52
C GLU A 105 15.79 23.55 -20.96
N GLN A 106 15.92 23.77 -19.66
CA GLN A 106 17.22 23.96 -19.01
C GLN A 106 17.92 22.67 -18.60
N TYR A 107 17.17 21.66 -18.12
CA TYR A 107 17.72 20.45 -17.48
C TYR A 107 17.22 19.16 -18.12
N GLY A 108 16.33 19.22 -19.10
CA GLY A 108 15.68 18.09 -19.71
C GLY A 108 14.41 17.64 -18.95
N PRO A 109 13.56 16.82 -19.60
CA PRO A 109 12.24 16.46 -19.06
C PRO A 109 12.33 15.63 -17.75
N ALA A 110 13.39 14.83 -17.55
CA ALA A 110 13.58 14.03 -16.35
C ALA A 110 13.75 14.85 -15.07
N SER A 111 14.01 16.17 -15.18
CA SER A 111 14.10 17.09 -14.05
C SER A 111 12.75 17.41 -13.40
N CYS A 112 11.66 17.07 -14.06
CA CYS A 112 10.30 17.21 -13.55
C CYS A 112 9.73 15.83 -13.20
N SER A 113 9.07 15.72 -12.05
CA SER A 113 8.57 14.45 -11.55
C SER A 113 7.16 14.56 -10.96
N VAL A 114 6.49 13.43 -10.90
CA VAL A 114 5.20 13.25 -10.23
C VAL A 114 5.36 12.19 -9.16
N PHE A 115 4.78 12.45 -7.99
CA PHE A 115 4.68 11.47 -6.92
C PHE A 115 3.19 11.28 -6.57
N LEU A 116 2.64 10.14 -6.94
CA LEU A 116 1.25 9.78 -6.68
C LEU A 116 1.13 9.04 -5.35
N GLY A 117 0.01 9.22 -4.66
CA GLY A 117 -0.33 8.50 -3.45
C GLY A 117 -1.39 7.43 -3.64
N GLU A 118 -1.69 6.69 -2.58
CA GLU A 118 -2.69 5.63 -2.56
C GLU A 118 -4.09 6.08 -3.03
N PRO A 119 -4.63 7.26 -2.65
CA PRO A 119 -5.93 7.72 -3.15
C PRO A 119 -6.01 7.81 -4.66
N ALA A 120 -4.93 8.16 -5.34
CA ALA A 120 -4.86 8.17 -6.80
C ALA A 120 -4.84 6.75 -7.38
N CYS A 121 -4.25 5.77 -6.67
CA CYS A 121 -4.23 4.37 -7.06
C CYS A 121 -5.62 3.72 -7.06
N LEU A 122 -6.52 4.18 -6.19
CA LEU A 122 -7.89 3.65 -6.08
C LEU A 122 -8.77 4.04 -7.28
N THR A 123 -8.30 4.96 -8.09
CA THR A 123 -8.94 5.44 -9.31
C THR A 123 -7.93 5.39 -10.45
N ILE A 124 -7.37 4.19 -10.70
CA ILE A 124 -6.23 3.99 -11.61
C ILE A 124 -6.45 4.68 -12.95
N GLU A 125 -7.61 4.46 -13.58
CA GLU A 125 -7.89 4.97 -14.91
C GLU A 125 -8.14 6.47 -14.93
N THR A 126 -8.80 7.00 -13.91
CA THR A 126 -9.17 8.42 -13.85
C THR A 126 -8.14 9.32 -13.17
N GLY A 127 -7.40 8.79 -12.21
CA GLY A 127 -6.38 9.54 -11.47
C GLY A 127 -4.98 9.26 -11.94
N TRP A 128 -4.55 8.02 -11.79
CA TRP A 128 -3.17 7.61 -11.96
C TRP A 128 -2.70 7.63 -13.41
N PHE A 129 -3.45 6.98 -14.30
CA PHE A 129 -3.06 6.91 -15.71
C PHE A 129 -3.12 8.27 -16.42
N MET A 130 -3.94 9.21 -15.94
CA MET A 130 -3.93 10.57 -16.48
C MET A 130 -2.64 11.31 -16.14
N ALA A 131 -2.13 11.15 -14.92
CA ALA A 131 -0.81 11.66 -14.54
C ALA A 131 0.29 11.06 -15.42
N TRP A 132 0.26 9.75 -15.63
CA TRP A 132 1.23 9.06 -16.48
C TRP A 132 1.12 9.47 -17.95
N ARG A 133 -0.09 9.67 -18.47
CA ARG A 133 -0.32 10.19 -19.83
C ARG A 133 0.36 11.54 -20.02
N LEU A 134 0.22 12.44 -19.06
CA LEU A 134 0.91 13.73 -19.10
C LEU A 134 2.43 13.56 -19.05
N CYS A 135 2.93 12.69 -18.18
CA CYS A 135 4.36 12.39 -18.09
C CYS A 135 4.92 11.80 -19.38
N ASP A 136 4.19 10.89 -20.05
CA ASP A 136 4.56 10.31 -21.33
C ASP A 136 4.72 11.39 -22.41
N LEU A 137 3.76 12.31 -22.52
CA LEU A 137 3.78 13.44 -23.46
C LEU A 137 4.87 14.46 -23.15
N PHE A 138 5.07 14.74 -21.87
CA PHE A 138 6.12 15.66 -21.42
C PHE A 138 7.52 15.06 -21.63
N GLY A 139 7.64 13.73 -21.64
CA GLY A 139 8.87 12.98 -21.81
C GLY A 139 9.61 12.70 -20.51
N THR A 140 8.94 12.79 -19.34
CA THR A 140 9.58 12.47 -18.06
C THR A 140 9.36 11.04 -17.63
N PRO A 141 10.46 10.27 -17.36
CA PRO A 141 10.40 8.96 -16.74
C PRO A 141 10.43 9.04 -15.22
N SER A 142 10.59 10.24 -14.63
CA SER A 142 10.73 10.44 -13.17
C SER A 142 9.37 10.41 -12.50
N ARG A 143 8.93 9.21 -12.10
CA ARG A 143 7.60 8.92 -11.55
C ARG A 143 7.76 8.07 -10.31
N PHE A 144 7.03 8.43 -9.26
CA PHE A 144 7.08 7.77 -7.96
C PHE A 144 5.67 7.43 -7.50
N GLU A 145 5.53 6.28 -6.84
CA GLU A 145 4.25 5.76 -6.39
C GLU A 145 4.37 4.83 -5.17
N PRO A 146 3.33 4.67 -4.34
CA PRO A 146 3.43 3.90 -3.10
C PRO A 146 3.53 2.39 -3.33
N LEU A 147 3.09 1.86 -4.48
CA LEU A 147 3.16 0.43 -4.78
C LEU A 147 4.61 -0.09 -4.87
N ASP A 148 5.57 0.81 -5.10
CA ASP A 148 6.99 0.48 -5.08
C ASP A 148 7.47 0.00 -3.72
N LEU A 149 6.87 0.49 -2.63
CA LEU A 149 7.10 -0.03 -1.29
C LEU A 149 6.16 -1.18 -0.94
N CYS A 150 4.90 -1.05 -1.32
CA CYS A 150 3.80 -1.89 -0.87
C CYS A 150 3.85 -3.31 -1.47
N GLY A 151 3.77 -3.43 -2.80
CA GLY A 151 3.58 -4.72 -3.46
C GLY A 151 4.78 -5.26 -4.22
N THR A 152 5.78 -4.45 -4.50
CA THR A 152 6.85 -4.75 -5.45
C THR A 152 7.58 -6.05 -5.15
N ALA A 153 8.06 -6.25 -3.93
CA ALA A 153 8.79 -7.47 -3.56
C ALA A 153 7.91 -8.74 -3.70
N MET A 154 6.65 -8.64 -3.27
CA MET A 154 5.66 -9.71 -3.36
C MET A 154 5.32 -10.06 -4.81
N TRP A 155 5.05 -9.05 -5.63
CA TRP A 155 4.69 -9.26 -7.04
C TRP A 155 5.85 -9.80 -7.86
N MET A 156 7.06 -9.30 -7.64
CA MET A 156 8.27 -9.85 -8.28
C MET A 156 8.50 -11.30 -7.90
N ALA A 157 8.22 -11.69 -6.66
CA ALA A 157 8.32 -13.06 -6.19
C ALA A 157 7.31 -13.99 -6.89
N THR A 158 6.04 -13.58 -6.96
CA THR A 158 4.98 -14.40 -7.61
C THR A 158 5.15 -14.45 -9.12
N LEU A 159 5.46 -13.33 -9.78
CA LEU A 159 5.78 -13.28 -11.21
C LEU A 159 7.02 -14.10 -11.55
N GLY A 160 8.06 -14.05 -10.73
CA GLY A 160 9.30 -14.84 -10.92
C GLY A 160 9.18 -16.31 -10.55
N THR A 161 8.06 -16.74 -9.95
CA THR A 161 7.82 -18.14 -9.56
C THR A 161 6.67 -18.75 -10.36
N PHE A 162 5.54 -18.06 -10.48
CA PHE A 162 4.32 -18.54 -11.14
C PHE A 162 4.09 -17.92 -12.53
N GLY A 163 4.67 -16.72 -12.79
CA GLY A 163 4.31 -15.88 -13.93
C GLY A 163 2.98 -15.13 -13.75
N TYR A 164 2.29 -15.29 -12.62
CA TYR A 164 1.01 -14.64 -12.28
C TYR A 164 1.11 -13.86 -10.99
N LEU A 165 0.25 -12.85 -10.85
CA LEU A 165 -0.13 -12.32 -9.55
C LEU A 165 -1.22 -13.20 -8.94
N THR A 166 -1.19 -13.38 -7.62
CA THR A 166 -2.15 -14.24 -6.91
C THR A 166 -2.83 -13.53 -5.76
N GLU A 167 -4.05 -14.01 -5.43
CA GLU A 167 -4.83 -13.60 -4.26
C GLU A 167 -5.29 -14.85 -3.49
N PRO A 168 -5.16 -14.93 -2.16
CA PRO A 168 -5.57 -16.09 -1.38
C PRO A 168 -7.09 -16.21 -1.30
N ASP A 169 -7.64 -17.40 -1.63
CA ASP A 169 -9.07 -17.73 -1.47
C ASP A 169 -9.37 -18.18 -0.05
N MET A 170 -9.40 -17.23 0.87
CA MET A 170 -9.59 -17.51 2.30
C MET A 170 -10.95 -18.15 2.62
N GLU A 171 -12.03 -17.73 1.95
CA GLU A 171 -13.40 -18.19 2.25
C GLU A 171 -13.60 -19.70 1.99
N ASN A 172 -12.86 -20.27 1.03
CA ASN A 172 -12.96 -21.69 0.65
C ASN A 172 -11.78 -22.54 1.12
N SER A 173 -10.84 -21.94 1.89
CA SER A 173 -9.63 -22.62 2.31
C SER A 173 -9.87 -23.57 3.49
N GLY A 174 -9.19 -24.74 3.45
CA GLY A 174 -9.14 -25.68 4.56
C GLY A 174 -8.10 -25.33 5.62
N CYS A 175 -7.07 -24.57 5.24
CA CYS A 175 -6.05 -24.03 6.16
C CYS A 175 -5.62 -22.65 5.72
N ILE A 176 -5.73 -21.67 6.60
CA ILE A 176 -5.32 -20.28 6.35
C ILE A 176 -4.08 -19.99 7.18
N ILE A 177 -3.00 -19.55 6.54
CA ILE A 177 -1.87 -18.92 7.21
C ILE A 177 -2.04 -17.40 7.12
N LEU A 178 -2.16 -16.73 8.27
CA LEU A 178 -2.03 -15.27 8.37
C LEU A 178 -0.58 -14.96 8.76
N TRP A 179 0.19 -14.45 7.82
CA TRP A 179 1.62 -14.17 7.99
C TRP A 179 1.88 -12.68 8.04
N ALA A 180 2.34 -12.17 9.18
CA ALA A 180 2.63 -10.74 9.42
C ALA A 180 1.45 -9.83 9.01
N THR A 181 0.22 -10.25 9.26
CA THR A 181 -0.99 -9.52 8.87
C THR A 181 -2.06 -9.54 9.95
N ASN A 182 -2.76 -8.40 10.09
CA ASN A 182 -3.91 -8.25 10.97
C ASN A 182 -5.15 -7.80 10.16
N PRO A 183 -5.95 -8.72 9.63
CA PRO A 183 -7.14 -8.38 8.84
C PRO A 183 -8.14 -7.47 9.57
N HIS A 184 -8.24 -7.51 10.89
CA HIS A 184 -9.12 -6.60 11.66
C HIS A 184 -8.73 -5.12 11.51
N ALA A 185 -7.49 -4.82 11.14
CA ALA A 185 -7.04 -3.46 10.84
C ALA A 185 -6.94 -3.18 9.33
N SER A 186 -6.37 -4.11 8.55
CA SER A 186 -6.06 -3.92 7.12
C SER A 186 -7.22 -4.25 6.17
N ASP A 187 -8.03 -5.25 6.50
CA ASP A 187 -9.23 -5.67 5.73
C ASP A 187 -10.38 -6.03 6.69
N PRO A 188 -10.88 -5.03 7.45
CA PRO A 188 -11.76 -5.27 8.60
C PRO A 188 -13.15 -5.79 8.23
N ILE A 189 -13.51 -5.83 6.96
CA ILE A 189 -14.80 -6.32 6.48
C ILE A 189 -14.62 -7.57 5.63
N GLY A 190 -14.13 -7.46 4.39
CA GLY A 190 -14.09 -8.58 3.45
C GLY A 190 -13.19 -9.72 3.93
N GLY A 191 -11.98 -9.42 4.34
CA GLY A 191 -11.04 -10.42 4.83
C GLY A 191 -11.48 -11.08 6.14
N VAL A 192 -12.01 -10.29 7.08
CA VAL A 192 -12.54 -10.84 8.33
C VAL A 192 -13.73 -11.78 8.08
N LEU A 193 -14.67 -11.35 7.22
CA LEU A 193 -15.84 -12.19 6.89
C LEU A 193 -15.43 -13.49 6.19
N ALA A 194 -14.47 -13.45 5.26
CA ALA A 194 -13.97 -14.62 4.55
C ALA A 194 -13.31 -15.63 5.52
N ILE A 195 -12.43 -15.15 6.40
CA ILE A 195 -11.77 -16.02 7.40
C ILE A 195 -12.79 -16.63 8.36
N GLU A 196 -13.74 -15.85 8.89
CA GLU A 196 -14.77 -16.36 9.80
C GLU A 196 -15.70 -17.36 9.07
N ALA A 197 -16.00 -17.17 7.80
CA ALA A 197 -16.77 -18.12 7.00
C ALA A 197 -16.04 -19.45 6.82
N ALA A 198 -14.73 -19.42 6.49
CA ALA A 198 -13.89 -20.62 6.41
C ALA A 198 -13.81 -21.35 7.77
N ARG A 199 -13.60 -20.61 8.86
CA ARG A 199 -13.54 -21.17 10.22
C ARG A 199 -14.83 -21.86 10.61
N LYS A 200 -15.98 -21.34 10.24
CA LYS A 200 -17.29 -21.99 10.44
C LYS A 200 -17.42 -23.31 9.68
N LYS A 201 -16.73 -23.46 8.56
CA LYS A 201 -16.64 -24.69 7.76
C LYS A 201 -15.58 -25.68 8.31
N GLY A 202 -14.85 -25.31 9.37
CA GLY A 202 -13.83 -26.17 9.99
C GLY A 202 -12.39 -25.89 9.53
N ALA A 203 -12.15 -24.83 8.78
CA ALA A 203 -10.81 -24.45 8.36
C ALA A 203 -9.86 -24.25 9.55
N LYS A 204 -8.61 -24.67 9.38
CA LYS A 204 -7.54 -24.43 10.36
C LYS A 204 -6.96 -23.03 10.18
N LEU A 205 -6.50 -22.45 11.26
CA LEU A 205 -5.92 -21.11 11.27
C LEU A 205 -4.54 -21.13 11.93
N ILE A 206 -3.53 -20.79 11.15
CA ILE A 206 -2.17 -20.56 11.62
C ILE A 206 -1.94 -19.04 11.58
N VAL A 207 -1.46 -18.45 12.67
CA VAL A 207 -1.07 -17.05 12.71
C VAL A 207 0.42 -16.94 13.02
N ILE A 208 1.17 -16.27 12.15
CA ILE A 208 2.60 -16.00 12.30
C ILE A 208 2.77 -14.49 12.47
N ASP A 209 2.82 -14.04 13.71
CA ASP A 209 2.89 -12.64 14.10
C ASP A 209 3.41 -12.52 15.54
N PRO A 210 4.41 -11.69 15.84
CA PRO A 210 4.88 -11.49 17.21
C PRO A 210 3.85 -10.81 18.11
N ARG A 211 2.84 -10.15 17.52
CA ARG A 211 1.73 -9.55 18.25
C ARG A 211 0.55 -10.53 18.36
N ARG A 212 -0.13 -10.50 19.49
CA ARG A 212 -1.32 -11.32 19.73
C ARG A 212 -2.56 -10.62 19.13
N THR A 213 -2.67 -10.63 17.79
CA THR A 213 -3.81 -10.06 17.06
C THR A 213 -5.13 -10.75 17.40
N PRO A 214 -6.31 -10.18 17.06
CA PRO A 214 -7.59 -10.83 17.33
C PRO A 214 -7.71 -12.24 16.75
N PHE A 215 -7.16 -12.49 15.55
CA PHE A 215 -7.12 -13.85 15.00
C PHE A 215 -6.08 -14.74 15.66
N ALA A 216 -4.94 -14.20 16.11
CA ALA A 216 -3.95 -14.97 16.87
C ALA A 216 -4.51 -15.55 18.18
N ARG A 217 -5.48 -14.87 18.81
CA ARG A 217 -6.18 -15.36 20.00
C ARG A 217 -7.10 -16.55 19.73
N LYS A 218 -7.47 -16.78 18.46
CA LYS A 218 -8.38 -17.82 18.00
C LYS A 218 -7.69 -18.86 17.11
N ALA A 219 -6.37 -18.73 16.89
CA ALA A 219 -5.59 -19.58 16.01
C ALA A 219 -5.46 -21.01 16.58
N ASP A 220 -5.42 -22.01 15.68
CA ASP A 220 -5.04 -23.38 16.04
C ASP A 220 -3.53 -23.46 16.36
N VAL A 221 -2.71 -22.62 15.67
CA VAL A 221 -1.27 -22.46 15.91
C VAL A 221 -0.93 -20.98 15.86
N HIS A 222 -0.31 -20.41 16.90
CA HIS A 222 0.18 -19.05 16.92
C HIS A 222 1.71 -19.04 17.08
N ILE A 223 2.42 -18.67 16.05
CA ILE A 223 3.88 -18.56 16.00
C ILE A 223 4.29 -17.10 16.19
N LYS A 224 5.27 -16.85 17.06
CA LYS A 224 5.78 -15.52 17.40
C LYS A 224 7.27 -15.43 17.03
N PRO A 225 7.61 -15.18 15.77
CA PRO A 225 8.99 -15.16 15.34
C PRO A 225 9.71 -13.87 15.79
N ASN A 226 11.03 -13.94 15.91
CA ASN A 226 11.88 -12.75 15.90
C ASN A 226 11.67 -11.97 14.60
N LEU A 227 11.73 -10.64 14.68
CA LEU A 227 11.50 -9.79 13.49
C LEU A 227 12.56 -10.04 12.42
N GLY A 228 12.09 -10.08 11.15
CA GLY A 228 12.95 -10.28 9.99
C GLY A 228 13.48 -11.70 9.80
N THR A 229 12.87 -12.70 10.45
CA THR A 229 13.24 -14.11 10.28
C THR A 229 12.23 -14.91 9.47
N ASP A 230 11.28 -14.23 8.83
CA ASP A 230 10.18 -14.82 8.06
C ASP A 230 10.67 -15.78 6.96
N GLY A 231 11.70 -15.40 6.21
CA GLY A 231 12.29 -16.21 5.15
C GLY A 231 12.92 -17.50 5.68
N TYR A 232 13.65 -17.44 6.81
CA TYR A 232 14.21 -18.65 7.43
C TYR A 232 13.12 -19.59 7.92
N LEU A 233 12.10 -19.06 8.58
CA LEU A 233 10.95 -19.82 9.06
C LEU A 233 10.24 -20.54 7.91
N ALA A 234 10.00 -19.83 6.79
CA ALA A 234 9.37 -20.42 5.60
C ALA A 234 10.24 -21.53 4.99
N LEU A 235 11.55 -21.32 4.88
CA LEU A 235 12.50 -22.32 4.38
C LEU A 235 12.58 -23.54 5.29
N ALA A 236 12.51 -23.36 6.61
CA ALA A 236 12.42 -24.47 7.57
C ALA A 236 11.09 -25.26 7.43
N MET A 237 9.96 -24.58 7.18
CA MET A 237 8.70 -25.25 6.86
C MET A 237 8.78 -26.02 5.53
N ILE A 238 9.43 -25.46 4.50
CA ILE A 238 9.72 -26.16 3.24
C ILE A 238 10.55 -27.41 3.49
N ASN A 239 11.58 -27.34 4.34
CA ASN A 239 12.39 -28.52 4.73
C ASN A 239 11.52 -29.61 5.34
N VAL A 240 10.62 -29.28 6.30
CA VAL A 240 9.68 -30.26 6.88
C VAL A 240 8.83 -30.92 5.80
N ILE A 241 8.20 -30.12 4.92
CA ILE A 241 7.29 -30.63 3.88
C ILE A 241 8.03 -31.57 2.93
N ILE A 242 9.26 -31.26 2.54
CA ILE A 242 10.06 -32.10 1.63
C ILE A 242 10.58 -33.34 2.35
N SER A 243 11.19 -33.21 3.54
CA SER A 243 11.80 -34.32 4.26
C SER A 243 10.78 -35.36 4.75
N GLU A 244 9.58 -34.91 5.09
CA GLU A 244 8.46 -35.78 5.50
C GLU A 244 7.58 -36.21 4.31
N GLN A 245 7.94 -35.83 3.07
CA GLN A 245 7.23 -36.16 1.83
C GLN A 245 5.76 -35.72 1.81
N LEU A 246 5.45 -34.57 2.41
CA LEU A 246 4.10 -34.01 2.51
C LEU A 246 3.71 -33.17 1.29
N TYR A 247 4.57 -33.06 0.28
CA TYR A 247 4.30 -32.28 -0.94
C TYR A 247 3.45 -33.09 -1.94
N ASP A 248 2.73 -32.37 -2.80
CA ASP A 248 1.94 -32.94 -3.90
C ASP A 248 2.90 -33.46 -5.00
N LYS A 249 3.19 -34.78 -4.98
CA LYS A 249 4.14 -35.45 -5.88
C LYS A 249 3.73 -35.31 -7.35
N GLU A 250 2.42 -35.37 -7.62
CA GLU A 250 1.90 -35.28 -8.98
C GLU A 250 2.07 -33.88 -9.53
N PHE A 251 1.64 -32.87 -8.77
CA PHE A 251 1.81 -31.47 -9.15
C PHE A 251 3.28 -31.12 -9.37
N ILE A 252 4.16 -31.49 -8.43
CA ILE A 252 5.59 -31.21 -8.51
C ILE A 252 6.21 -31.82 -9.75
N SER A 253 5.93 -33.09 -10.05
CA SER A 253 6.55 -33.77 -11.20
C SER A 253 6.07 -33.22 -12.57
N LYS A 254 4.78 -32.86 -12.67
CA LYS A 254 4.19 -32.42 -13.93
C LYS A 254 4.37 -30.92 -14.20
N HIS A 255 4.23 -30.10 -13.17
CA HIS A 255 4.00 -28.66 -13.32
C HIS A 255 5.11 -27.78 -12.80
N THR A 256 6.22 -28.34 -12.25
CA THR A 256 7.34 -27.55 -11.72
C THR A 256 8.67 -27.90 -12.35
N VAL A 257 9.64 -26.98 -12.18
CA VAL A 257 11.07 -27.20 -12.46
C VAL A 257 11.90 -26.83 -11.25
N GLY A 258 13.05 -27.50 -11.06
CA GLY A 258 13.99 -27.17 -10.01
C GLY A 258 13.72 -27.81 -8.65
N PHE A 259 12.91 -28.89 -8.58
CA PHE A 259 12.58 -29.53 -7.30
C PHE A 259 13.80 -30.17 -6.63
N ASP A 260 14.68 -30.86 -7.37
CA ASP A 260 15.85 -31.51 -6.77
C ASP A 260 16.83 -30.48 -6.19
N GLN A 261 17.03 -29.35 -6.90
CA GLN A 261 17.83 -28.22 -6.41
C GLN A 261 17.21 -27.62 -5.15
N LEU A 262 15.89 -27.42 -5.12
CA LEU A 262 15.19 -26.94 -3.94
C LEU A 262 15.32 -27.93 -2.77
N ALA A 263 15.13 -29.21 -3.02
CA ALA A 263 15.23 -30.26 -1.99
C ALA A 263 16.63 -30.36 -1.37
N GLN A 264 17.66 -30.22 -2.20
CA GLN A 264 19.04 -30.14 -1.71
C GLN A 264 19.27 -28.85 -0.88
N HIS A 265 18.80 -27.72 -1.38
CA HIS A 265 18.95 -26.42 -0.73
C HIS A 265 18.23 -26.35 0.62
N ALA A 266 17.00 -26.89 0.71
CA ALA A 266 16.18 -26.89 1.90
C ALA A 266 16.82 -27.59 3.09
N ARG A 267 17.70 -28.56 2.87
CA ARG A 267 18.44 -29.28 3.94
C ARG A 267 19.32 -28.36 4.78
N ASN A 268 19.70 -27.18 4.24
CA ASN A 268 20.51 -26.19 4.95
C ASN A 268 19.69 -25.43 6.02
N PHE A 269 18.36 -25.50 5.98
CA PHE A 269 17.47 -24.79 6.90
C PHE A 269 16.87 -25.76 7.91
N THR A 270 17.71 -26.17 8.88
CA THR A 270 17.30 -27.12 9.91
C THR A 270 16.35 -26.49 10.92
N LEU A 271 15.54 -27.33 11.59
CA LEU A 271 14.59 -26.86 12.58
C LEU A 271 15.26 -26.30 13.83
N GLU A 272 16.40 -26.92 14.23
CA GLU A 272 17.19 -26.49 15.38
C GLU A 272 17.78 -25.10 15.15
N GLU A 273 18.29 -24.86 13.94
CA GLU A 273 18.80 -23.54 13.58
C GLU A 273 17.65 -22.53 13.41
N ALA A 274 16.48 -22.96 12.91
CA ALA A 274 15.28 -22.13 12.86
C ALA A 274 14.82 -21.71 14.28
N GLU A 275 14.82 -22.64 15.25
CA GLU A 275 14.53 -22.29 16.64
C GLU A 275 15.52 -21.23 17.17
N ARG A 276 16.80 -21.37 16.88
CA ARG A 276 17.83 -20.42 17.32
C ARG A 276 17.66 -19.04 16.68
N ILE A 277 17.37 -18.98 15.36
CA ILE A 277 17.26 -17.73 14.59
C ILE A 277 15.89 -17.08 14.82
N CYS A 278 14.82 -17.86 14.66
CA CYS A 278 13.46 -17.32 14.69
C CYS A 278 12.91 -17.20 16.12
N GLY A 279 13.50 -17.89 17.10
CA GLY A 279 12.97 -17.95 18.47
C GLY A 279 11.67 -18.77 18.56
N VAL A 280 11.42 -19.65 17.60
CA VAL A 280 10.20 -20.47 17.49
C VAL A 280 10.54 -21.92 17.78
N PRO A 281 9.86 -22.59 18.73
CA PRO A 281 10.12 -23.99 19.06
C PRO A 281 10.01 -24.92 17.84
N VAL A 282 10.93 -25.89 17.72
CA VAL A 282 10.92 -26.91 16.65
C VAL A 282 9.54 -27.56 16.50
N ALA A 283 8.87 -27.86 17.62
CA ALA A 283 7.57 -28.48 17.62
C ALA A 283 6.50 -27.63 16.91
N ASP A 284 6.52 -26.32 17.13
CA ASP A 284 5.54 -25.38 16.55
C ASP A 284 5.78 -25.21 15.05
N ILE A 285 7.05 -25.11 14.61
CA ILE A 285 7.41 -25.05 13.18
C ILE A 285 6.90 -26.31 12.45
N ARG A 286 7.20 -27.48 13.02
CA ARG A 286 6.77 -28.78 12.45
C ARG A 286 5.26 -28.91 12.44
N GLN A 287 4.58 -28.49 13.51
CA GLN A 287 3.12 -28.52 13.58
C GLN A 287 2.48 -27.63 12.51
N ALA A 288 2.97 -26.40 12.34
CA ALA A 288 2.45 -25.48 11.32
C ALA A 288 2.67 -26.02 9.90
N ALA A 289 3.88 -26.51 9.59
CA ALA A 289 4.19 -27.09 8.28
C ALA A 289 3.30 -28.29 7.96
N ARG A 290 3.15 -29.23 8.90
CA ARG A 290 2.28 -30.41 8.73
C ARG A 290 0.81 -30.01 8.58
N LEU A 291 0.31 -29.12 9.45
CA LEU A 291 -1.09 -28.67 9.42
C LEU A 291 -1.44 -28.03 8.06
N TYR A 292 -0.54 -27.18 7.53
CA TYR A 292 -0.72 -26.57 6.22
C TYR A 292 -0.66 -27.61 5.09
N ALA A 293 0.35 -28.47 5.09
CA ALA A 293 0.59 -29.40 3.98
C ALA A 293 -0.42 -30.57 3.94
N THR A 294 -1.01 -30.98 5.07
CA THR A 294 -1.98 -32.09 5.10
C THR A 294 -3.43 -31.64 4.99
N SER A 295 -3.70 -30.34 4.97
CA SER A 295 -5.05 -29.83 4.74
C SER A 295 -5.46 -30.02 3.27
N HIS A 296 -6.76 -30.23 3.02
CA HIS A 296 -7.28 -30.48 1.66
C HIS A 296 -7.07 -29.29 0.71
N SER A 297 -6.94 -28.09 1.24
CA SER A 297 -6.53 -26.86 0.56
C SER A 297 -5.91 -25.90 1.56
N GLY A 298 -5.09 -24.98 1.09
CA GLY A 298 -4.46 -23.99 1.95
C GLY A 298 -4.09 -22.72 1.21
N CYS A 299 -4.19 -21.57 1.89
CA CYS A 299 -3.73 -20.29 1.36
C CYS A 299 -2.91 -19.52 2.39
N ILE A 300 -2.09 -18.59 1.91
CA ILE A 300 -1.21 -17.76 2.73
C ILE A 300 -1.58 -16.30 2.53
N ARG A 301 -2.30 -15.72 3.47
CA ARG A 301 -2.53 -14.27 3.50
C ARG A 301 -1.36 -13.62 4.23
N HIS A 302 -0.48 -13.02 3.50
CA HIS A 302 0.61 -12.19 4.03
C HIS A 302 0.35 -10.71 3.74
N TYR A 303 1.16 -9.85 4.36
CA TYR A 303 1.15 -8.43 4.08
C TYR A 303 2.59 -7.94 3.86
N PHE A 304 2.85 -6.63 3.82
CA PHE A 304 4.09 -6.07 3.27
C PHE A 304 5.34 -6.25 4.12
N ARG A 305 5.22 -6.55 5.41
CA ARG A 305 6.37 -6.58 6.34
C ARG A 305 7.49 -7.56 5.99
N PRO A 306 7.22 -8.79 5.53
CA PRO A 306 8.28 -9.69 5.08
C PRO A 306 9.09 -9.15 3.88
N GLY A 307 8.54 -8.19 3.11
CA GLY A 307 9.21 -7.54 1.99
C GLY A 307 10.18 -6.43 2.40
N PHE A 308 10.02 -5.85 3.60
CA PHE A 308 10.89 -4.78 4.09
C PHE A 308 12.17 -5.32 4.72
N MET A 309 12.89 -6.16 3.97
CA MET A 309 14.08 -6.90 4.35
C MET A 309 15.10 -6.90 3.21
N PRO A 310 16.40 -7.11 3.49
CA PRO A 310 17.43 -7.25 2.46
C PRO A 310 17.23 -8.44 1.50
N ASP A 311 16.33 -9.34 1.84
CA ASP A 311 15.94 -10.53 1.09
C ASP A 311 14.41 -10.61 0.89
N GLY A 312 13.75 -9.46 0.81
CA GLY A 312 12.30 -9.35 0.77
C GLY A 312 11.64 -10.14 -0.36
N VAL A 313 12.19 -10.11 -1.58
CA VAL A 313 11.71 -10.92 -2.71
C VAL A 313 11.85 -12.41 -2.41
N HIS A 314 12.97 -12.84 -1.83
CA HIS A 314 13.18 -14.24 -1.48
C HIS A 314 12.26 -14.73 -0.36
N ASN A 315 11.91 -13.88 0.59
CA ASN A 315 10.91 -14.18 1.62
C ASN A 315 9.56 -14.55 0.96
N TYR A 316 9.07 -13.72 0.05
CA TYR A 316 7.82 -14.01 -0.66
C TYR A 316 7.94 -15.18 -1.64
N ARG A 317 9.11 -15.39 -2.26
CA ARG A 317 9.32 -16.60 -3.05
C ARG A 317 9.22 -17.87 -2.21
N SER A 318 9.66 -17.83 -0.94
CA SER A 318 9.48 -18.95 0.00
C SER A 318 8.00 -19.23 0.28
N PHE A 319 7.16 -18.19 0.43
CA PHE A 319 5.72 -18.36 0.61
C PHE A 319 5.06 -18.94 -0.65
N ALA A 320 5.43 -18.44 -1.82
CA ALA A 320 4.97 -18.96 -3.10
C ALA A 320 5.33 -20.46 -3.27
N ILE A 321 6.54 -20.84 -2.89
CA ILE A 321 7.01 -22.23 -2.92
C ILE A 321 6.25 -23.12 -1.93
N LEU A 322 5.91 -22.64 -0.73
CA LEU A 322 5.05 -23.37 0.21
C LEU A 322 3.70 -23.71 -0.43
N ALA A 323 3.07 -22.75 -1.11
CA ALA A 323 1.82 -22.99 -1.83
C ALA A 323 2.01 -23.96 -3.03
N ALA A 324 3.12 -23.85 -3.75
CA ALA A 324 3.46 -24.72 -4.85
C ALA A 324 3.70 -26.17 -4.41
N LEU A 325 4.47 -26.38 -3.35
CA LEU A 325 4.75 -27.73 -2.83
C LEU A 325 3.48 -28.49 -2.46
N THR A 326 2.44 -27.79 -2.04
CA THR A 326 1.16 -28.40 -1.61
C THR A 326 0.09 -28.38 -2.72
N GLY A 327 0.45 -28.00 -3.96
CA GLY A 327 -0.47 -27.95 -5.10
C GLY A 327 -1.59 -26.91 -4.93
N ASN A 328 -1.42 -25.93 -4.08
CA ASN A 328 -2.43 -24.92 -3.75
C ASN A 328 -2.42 -23.71 -4.70
N ILE A 329 -2.21 -23.96 -5.99
CA ILE A 329 -2.17 -22.93 -7.04
C ILE A 329 -3.36 -23.07 -7.96
N ASP A 330 -4.04 -21.94 -8.25
CA ASP A 330 -5.20 -21.82 -9.13
C ASP A 330 -6.29 -22.90 -8.87
N ARG A 331 -6.59 -23.09 -7.57
CA ARG A 331 -7.64 -23.99 -7.10
C ARG A 331 -8.44 -23.32 -5.98
N PRO A 332 -9.73 -23.71 -5.80
CA PRO A 332 -10.52 -23.19 -4.68
C PRO A 332 -9.85 -23.43 -3.32
N GLY A 333 -9.79 -22.41 -2.49
CA GLY A 333 -9.16 -22.44 -1.19
C GLY A 333 -7.62 -22.36 -1.19
N GLY A 334 -7.01 -22.13 -2.35
CA GLY A 334 -5.58 -21.90 -2.56
C GLY A 334 -5.27 -20.48 -2.99
N GLU A 335 -4.17 -20.31 -3.73
CA GLU A 335 -3.75 -19.06 -4.34
C GLU A 335 -4.42 -18.94 -5.73
N LEU A 336 -5.42 -18.06 -5.85
CA LEU A 336 -6.10 -17.80 -7.11
C LEU A 336 -5.32 -16.82 -7.96
N THR A 337 -5.33 -17.00 -9.28
CA THR A 337 -4.65 -16.08 -10.19
C THR A 337 -5.53 -14.89 -10.53
N PHE A 338 -4.92 -13.71 -10.69
CA PHE A 338 -5.61 -12.55 -11.24
C PHE A 338 -5.96 -12.79 -12.71
N GLY A 339 -7.18 -12.39 -13.09
CA GLY A 339 -7.61 -12.30 -14.47
C GLY A 339 -7.23 -10.97 -15.10
N PHE A 340 -7.45 -10.86 -16.39
CA PHE A 340 -7.44 -9.56 -17.06
C PHE A 340 -8.74 -8.82 -16.78
N ALA A 341 -8.67 -7.48 -16.72
CA ALA A 341 -9.84 -6.65 -16.61
C ALA A 341 -10.80 -6.92 -17.78
N GLN A 342 -12.07 -7.16 -17.48
CA GLN A 342 -13.10 -7.35 -18.48
C GLN A 342 -13.40 -6.03 -19.23
N PHE A 343 -13.36 -4.94 -18.50
CA PHE A 343 -13.57 -3.58 -19.00
C PHE A 343 -12.24 -2.85 -19.17
N ALA A 344 -11.28 -3.48 -19.85
CA ALA A 344 -10.02 -2.83 -20.19
C ALA A 344 -10.23 -1.69 -21.19
N PRO A 345 -9.47 -0.59 -21.11
CA PRO A 345 -9.54 0.47 -22.10
C PRO A 345 -9.30 -0.05 -23.52
N SER A 346 -10.20 0.26 -24.45
CA SER A 346 -10.05 -0.04 -25.87
C SER A 346 -9.06 0.91 -26.55
N THR A 347 -8.90 2.11 -26.02
CA THR A 347 -7.91 3.10 -26.42
C THR A 347 -6.84 3.21 -25.33
N PRO A 348 -5.54 3.17 -25.68
CA PRO A 348 -4.50 3.30 -24.67
C PRO A 348 -4.61 4.59 -23.85
N VAL A 349 -4.78 4.48 -22.55
CA VAL A 349 -4.77 5.64 -21.64
C VAL A 349 -3.36 6.21 -21.56
N ARG A 350 -2.35 5.34 -21.53
CA ARG A 350 -0.93 5.68 -21.55
C ARG A 350 -0.40 5.82 -22.97
N LEU A 351 0.61 6.68 -23.14
CA LEU A 351 1.27 6.96 -24.43
C LEU A 351 2.78 6.66 -24.31
N ARG A 352 3.11 5.46 -23.84
CA ARG A 352 4.49 5.03 -23.53
C ARG A 352 5.47 5.20 -24.70
N GLU A 353 4.98 5.07 -25.93
CA GLU A 353 5.78 5.29 -27.14
C GLU A 353 6.32 6.73 -27.25
N LYS A 354 5.68 7.70 -26.60
CA LYS A 354 6.15 9.09 -26.52
C LYS A 354 7.32 9.28 -25.56
N LEU A 355 7.48 8.37 -24.59
CA LEU A 355 8.58 8.40 -23.64
C LEU A 355 9.90 7.92 -24.26
N GLY A 356 9.84 7.07 -25.31
CA GLY A 356 11.02 6.50 -25.96
C GLY A 356 11.87 5.67 -25.00
N ASP A 357 13.19 5.75 -25.13
CA ASP A 357 14.17 5.01 -24.33
C ASP A 357 14.57 5.73 -23.03
N ALA A 358 13.79 6.70 -22.58
CA ALA A 358 14.09 7.44 -21.36
C ALA A 358 14.05 6.51 -20.15
N LYS A 359 15.15 6.48 -19.38
CA LYS A 359 15.29 5.63 -18.19
C LYS A 359 14.71 6.32 -16.96
N TRP A 360 13.94 5.55 -16.18
CA TRP A 360 13.47 6.02 -14.88
C TRP A 360 14.59 5.97 -13.82
N VAL A 361 14.42 6.73 -12.74
CA VAL A 361 15.40 6.83 -11.65
C VAL A 361 15.60 5.47 -10.97
N GLY A 362 16.83 4.94 -11.03
CA GLY A 362 17.19 3.65 -10.43
C GLY A 362 17.00 2.43 -11.35
N GLN A 363 16.63 2.59 -12.61
CA GLN A 363 16.38 1.48 -13.54
C GLN A 363 17.58 0.53 -13.68
N ASP A 364 18.79 1.06 -13.78
CA ASP A 364 20.00 0.26 -13.91
C ASP A 364 20.34 -0.50 -12.63
N LYS A 365 19.89 0.01 -11.47
CA LYS A 365 20.08 -0.62 -10.16
C LYS A 365 19.14 -1.79 -9.91
N PHE A 366 17.94 -1.77 -10.53
CA PHE A 366 16.89 -2.78 -10.32
C PHE A 366 16.38 -3.36 -11.66
N PRO A 367 17.22 -4.11 -12.41
CA PRO A 367 16.85 -4.57 -13.76
C PRO A 367 15.67 -5.55 -13.80
N LEU A 368 15.47 -6.37 -12.77
CA LEU A 368 14.33 -7.27 -12.67
C LEU A 368 13.01 -6.53 -12.42
N PHE A 369 13.05 -5.35 -11.80
CA PHE A 369 11.87 -4.50 -11.64
C PHE A 369 11.29 -4.16 -13.02
N SER A 370 12.10 -3.66 -13.95
CA SER A 370 11.67 -3.37 -15.31
C SER A 370 11.13 -4.59 -16.04
N LYS A 371 11.76 -5.76 -15.85
CA LYS A 371 11.32 -7.01 -16.49
C LYS A 371 9.92 -7.44 -16.05
N TYR A 372 9.64 -7.40 -14.75
CA TYR A 372 8.39 -7.95 -14.20
C TYR A 372 7.27 -6.92 -14.06
N LEU A 373 7.59 -5.64 -13.86
CA LEU A 373 6.62 -4.64 -13.46
C LEU A 373 6.45 -3.47 -14.45
N SER A 374 7.22 -3.44 -15.56
CA SER A 374 7.17 -2.35 -16.54
C SER A 374 5.80 -2.14 -17.18
N PHE A 375 4.90 -3.12 -17.11
CA PHE A 375 3.57 -2.99 -17.71
C PHE A 375 2.68 -1.95 -17.00
N PHE A 376 2.93 -1.63 -15.74
CA PHE A 376 2.16 -0.63 -15.00
C PHE A 376 2.99 0.29 -14.10
N LYS A 377 4.29 0.02 -13.92
CA LYS A 377 5.16 0.80 -13.04
C LYS A 377 6.34 1.40 -13.79
N ASP A 378 6.65 2.65 -13.46
CA ASP A 378 7.80 3.38 -13.96
C ASP A 378 8.39 4.19 -12.80
N GLY A 379 9.50 3.78 -12.27
CA GLY A 379 10.17 4.46 -11.18
C GLY A 379 10.26 3.64 -9.90
N SER A 380 10.99 4.16 -8.93
CA SER A 380 11.13 3.56 -7.62
C SER A 380 11.01 4.64 -6.55
N MET A 381 10.00 4.52 -5.70
CA MET A 381 9.76 5.44 -4.58
C MET A 381 10.98 5.56 -3.65
N THR A 382 11.76 4.49 -3.51
CA THR A 382 12.90 4.45 -2.59
C THR A 382 14.07 5.33 -3.02
N ASN A 383 14.12 5.71 -4.30
CA ASN A 383 15.21 6.51 -4.85
C ASN A 383 14.84 8.00 -5.04
N PHE A 384 13.61 8.44 -4.74
CA PHE A 384 13.22 9.81 -5.04
C PHE A 384 14.03 10.85 -4.26
N SER A 385 14.30 10.63 -2.98
CA SER A 385 15.12 11.55 -2.17
C SER A 385 16.55 11.63 -2.71
N ASP A 386 17.14 10.50 -3.10
CA ASP A 386 18.48 10.47 -3.68
C ASP A 386 18.53 11.22 -5.01
N SER A 387 17.48 11.13 -5.84
CA SER A 387 17.41 11.84 -7.13
C SER A 387 17.34 13.36 -6.98
N ILE A 388 16.91 13.84 -5.82
CA ILE A 388 16.87 15.27 -5.49
C ILE A 388 18.19 15.72 -4.82
N LEU A 389 18.77 14.86 -3.96
CA LEU A 389 19.95 15.20 -3.16
C LEU A 389 21.27 14.89 -3.85
N CYS A 390 21.27 14.16 -4.99
CA CYS A 390 22.49 13.86 -5.73
C CYS A 390 23.06 15.10 -6.45
N GLU A 391 24.35 15.02 -6.81
CA GLU A 391 25.03 16.04 -7.61
C GLU A 391 25.56 15.45 -8.94
N PRO A 392 25.14 15.97 -10.11
CA PRO A 392 24.14 17.04 -10.28
C PRO A 392 22.72 16.57 -9.94
N GLN A 393 21.91 17.45 -9.38
CA GLN A 393 20.52 17.19 -9.01
C GLN A 393 19.71 16.72 -10.23
N GLN A 394 19.13 15.52 -10.13
CA GLN A 394 18.35 14.93 -11.24
C GLN A 394 16.91 15.42 -11.26
N VAL A 395 16.22 15.42 -10.12
CA VAL A 395 14.83 15.90 -9.98
C VAL A 395 14.82 17.24 -9.29
N ARG A 396 14.22 18.25 -9.95
CA ARG A 396 14.17 19.64 -9.49
C ARG A 396 12.76 20.14 -9.21
N ASN A 397 11.79 19.68 -9.98
CA ASN A 397 10.38 20.05 -9.83
C ASN A 397 9.54 18.79 -9.56
N MET A 398 8.60 18.89 -8.62
CA MET A 398 7.76 17.75 -8.26
C MET A 398 6.31 18.18 -8.04
N ILE A 399 5.37 17.33 -8.50
CA ILE A 399 3.96 17.40 -8.13
C ILE A 399 3.63 16.21 -7.26
N LEU A 400 3.24 16.46 -6.02
CA LEU A 400 2.66 15.50 -5.10
C LEU A 400 1.15 15.43 -5.34
N CYS A 401 0.58 14.25 -5.50
CA CYS A 401 -0.85 14.08 -5.71
C CYS A 401 -1.40 13.00 -4.75
N GLY A 402 -2.16 13.42 -3.75
CA GLY A 402 -2.76 12.56 -2.75
C GLY A 402 -1.72 11.75 -1.96
N THR A 403 -0.54 12.33 -1.68
CA THR A 403 0.56 11.65 -1.01
C THR A 403 1.21 12.53 0.06
N ASN A 404 1.70 11.90 1.14
CA ASN A 404 2.34 12.60 2.26
C ASN A 404 3.70 11.95 2.60
N PRO A 405 4.70 12.03 1.68
CA PRO A 405 5.99 11.38 1.88
C PRO A 405 6.75 11.88 3.11
N ALA A 406 6.54 13.13 3.54
CA ALA A 406 7.11 13.67 4.78
C ALA A 406 6.62 12.96 6.07
N VAL A 407 5.67 12.03 5.95
CA VAL A 407 5.17 11.17 7.04
C VAL A 407 5.29 9.69 6.67
N SER A 408 4.93 9.33 5.43
CA SER A 408 4.78 7.93 5.02
C SER A 408 6.07 7.26 4.52
N SER A 409 7.06 8.04 4.08
CA SER A 409 8.32 7.49 3.57
C SER A 409 9.36 7.29 4.68
N ASN A 410 10.20 6.27 4.49
CA ASN A 410 11.30 5.98 5.41
C ASN A 410 12.32 7.13 5.45
N ASN A 411 13.04 7.25 6.56
CA ASN A 411 14.01 8.31 6.77
C ASN A 411 13.40 9.70 6.55
N THR A 412 12.35 10.00 7.33
CA THR A 412 11.58 11.24 7.19
C THR A 412 12.44 12.50 7.22
N ALA A 413 13.56 12.51 7.93
CA ALA A 413 14.48 13.65 7.96
C ALA A 413 15.08 13.91 6.56
N LYS A 414 15.61 12.88 5.91
CA LYS A 414 16.14 12.95 4.53
C LYS A 414 15.05 13.34 3.52
N VAL A 415 13.83 12.82 3.71
CA VAL A 415 12.68 13.16 2.84
C VAL A 415 12.33 14.64 2.95
N LYS A 416 12.23 15.18 4.17
CA LYS A 416 11.95 16.60 4.38
C LYS A 416 13.07 17.48 3.83
N GLU A 417 14.33 17.09 3.99
CA GLU A 417 15.46 17.76 3.36
C GLU A 417 15.35 17.77 1.84
N ALA A 418 15.10 16.61 1.23
CA ALA A 418 14.97 16.48 -0.22
C ALA A 418 13.84 17.38 -0.76
N LEU A 419 12.63 17.29 -0.20
CA LEU A 419 11.50 18.12 -0.63
C LEU A 419 11.78 19.64 -0.50
N SER A 420 12.52 20.05 0.53
CA SER A 420 12.89 21.46 0.73
C SER A 420 13.95 21.98 -0.25
N LYS A 421 14.67 21.09 -0.94
CA LYS A 421 15.69 21.44 -1.95
C LYS A 421 15.17 21.45 -3.38
N LEU A 422 13.90 21.12 -3.59
CA LEU A 422 13.28 21.25 -4.90
C LEU A 422 13.19 22.73 -5.32
N ASP A 423 13.44 23.01 -6.59
CA ASP A 423 13.26 24.36 -7.17
C ASP A 423 11.78 24.75 -7.22
N PHE A 424 10.88 23.77 -7.29
CA PHE A 424 9.43 23.99 -7.27
C PHE A 424 8.67 22.73 -6.85
N LEU A 425 7.84 22.85 -5.82
CA LEU A 425 7.01 21.80 -5.28
C LEU A 425 5.54 22.19 -5.28
N VAL A 426 4.70 21.35 -5.87
CA VAL A 426 3.24 21.49 -5.89
C VAL A 426 2.62 20.31 -5.18
N SER A 427 1.54 20.51 -4.43
CA SER A 427 0.76 19.44 -3.82
C SER A 427 -0.73 19.58 -4.11
N LEU A 428 -1.36 18.50 -4.59
CA LEU A 428 -2.81 18.36 -4.75
C LEU A 428 -3.30 17.39 -3.67
N ASP A 429 -4.09 17.87 -2.71
CA ASP A 429 -4.52 17.08 -1.55
C ASP A 429 -5.87 17.57 -0.99
N VAL A 430 -6.41 16.85 -0.03
CA VAL A 430 -7.71 17.14 0.61
C VAL A 430 -7.56 18.05 1.83
N VAL A 431 -6.47 17.91 2.57
CA VAL A 431 -6.17 18.65 3.80
C VAL A 431 -4.71 19.10 3.79
N MET A 432 -4.36 20.05 4.67
CA MET A 432 -2.97 20.47 4.85
C MET A 432 -2.18 19.36 5.57
N THR A 433 -1.23 18.74 4.86
CA THR A 433 -0.34 17.68 5.38
C THR A 433 1.07 18.21 5.63
N GLU A 434 1.91 17.41 6.28
CA GLU A 434 3.33 17.78 6.51
C GLU A 434 4.09 18.00 5.18
N SER A 435 3.77 17.24 4.14
CA SER A 435 4.34 17.44 2.82
C SER A 435 3.84 18.74 2.16
N ASN A 436 2.55 19.06 2.33
CA ASN A 436 1.94 20.26 1.76
C ASN A 436 2.53 21.55 2.37
N LYS A 437 2.92 21.52 3.66
CA LYS A 437 3.60 22.64 4.31
C LYS A 437 4.94 23.00 3.66
N LEU A 438 5.57 22.06 2.95
CA LEU A 438 6.83 22.29 2.23
C LEU A 438 6.60 22.81 0.81
N ALA A 439 5.39 22.67 0.26
CA ALA A 439 5.06 23.03 -1.12
C ALA A 439 5.06 24.56 -1.35
N ASP A 440 5.29 24.95 -2.61
CA ASP A 440 5.14 26.34 -3.10
C ASP A 440 3.69 26.66 -3.47
N ILE A 441 2.96 25.64 -3.99
CA ILE A 441 1.54 25.73 -4.33
C ILE A 441 0.81 24.51 -3.74
N VAL A 442 -0.32 24.75 -3.08
CA VAL A 442 -1.23 23.72 -2.58
C VAL A 442 -2.58 23.88 -3.27
N LEU A 443 -3.10 22.76 -3.77
CA LEU A 443 -4.32 22.67 -4.57
C LEU A 443 -5.35 21.77 -3.89
N PRO A 444 -6.64 22.19 -3.84
CA PRO A 444 -7.70 21.39 -3.22
C PRO A 444 -8.16 20.24 -4.12
N SER A 445 -8.18 19.00 -3.58
CA SER A 445 -8.67 17.81 -4.27
C SER A 445 -10.06 17.39 -3.79
N THR A 446 -10.79 16.67 -4.67
CA THR A 446 -12.08 16.05 -4.37
C THR A 446 -11.94 14.77 -3.55
N VAL A 447 -13.03 14.37 -2.91
CA VAL A 447 -13.15 13.12 -2.14
C VAL A 447 -14.24 12.24 -2.74
N ALA A 448 -14.03 10.93 -2.71
CA ALA A 448 -14.95 9.86 -3.07
C ALA A 448 -16.18 10.25 -3.93
N PHE A 449 -17.25 10.77 -3.31
CA PHE A 449 -18.54 11.01 -3.96
C PHE A 449 -18.65 12.35 -4.71
N GLU A 450 -17.58 13.15 -4.71
CA GLU A 450 -17.48 14.43 -5.41
C GLU A 450 -16.95 14.30 -6.85
N ARG A 451 -16.68 13.08 -7.31
CA ARG A 451 -16.13 12.79 -8.64
C ARG A 451 -16.62 11.46 -9.19
N LEU A 452 -16.45 11.24 -10.49
CA LEU A 452 -16.50 9.92 -11.07
C LEU A 452 -15.24 9.14 -10.61
N ASN A 453 -15.43 7.90 -10.21
CA ASN A 453 -14.35 6.97 -9.89
C ASN A 453 -14.47 5.74 -10.77
N PHE A 454 -13.36 5.29 -11.34
CA PHE A 454 -13.27 4.01 -12.02
C PHE A 454 -12.00 3.31 -11.59
N SER A 455 -12.07 2.03 -11.30
CA SER A 455 -10.94 1.26 -10.83
C SER A 455 -11.00 -0.17 -11.34
N THR A 456 -9.85 -0.68 -11.77
CA THR A 456 -9.63 -2.09 -12.12
C THR A 456 -8.64 -2.77 -11.16
N TYR A 457 -8.32 -2.16 -10.02
CA TYR A 457 -7.21 -2.59 -9.17
C TYR A 457 -7.40 -4.00 -8.56
N HIS A 458 -8.38 -4.22 -7.69
CA HIS A 458 -8.73 -5.54 -7.15
C HIS A 458 -9.99 -6.14 -7.76
N GLY A 459 -10.76 -5.32 -8.40
CA GLY A 459 -11.97 -5.61 -9.11
C GLY A 459 -12.35 -4.40 -9.94
N GLU A 460 -13.32 -4.56 -10.79
CA GLU A 460 -13.80 -3.51 -11.68
C GLU A 460 -14.98 -2.81 -11.03
N PHE A 461 -14.79 -1.55 -10.70
CA PHE A 461 -15.76 -0.74 -10.00
C PHE A 461 -15.93 0.62 -10.66
N ILE A 462 -17.19 1.09 -10.74
CA ILE A 462 -17.51 2.43 -11.18
C ILE A 462 -18.32 3.15 -10.09
N GLY A 463 -17.85 4.32 -9.67
CA GLY A 463 -18.52 5.18 -8.68
C GLY A 463 -18.96 6.48 -9.30
N ARG A 464 -20.27 6.73 -9.34
CA ARG A 464 -20.81 7.99 -9.86
C ARG A 464 -20.50 9.17 -8.95
N GLN A 465 -20.39 10.34 -9.53
CA GLN A 465 -20.43 11.58 -8.77
C GLN A 465 -21.83 11.77 -8.18
N LEU A 466 -21.92 11.94 -6.86
CA LEU A 466 -23.20 12.10 -6.13
C LEU A 466 -23.48 13.55 -5.74
N VAL A 467 -22.43 14.31 -5.47
CA VAL A 467 -22.50 15.70 -5.01
C VAL A 467 -21.49 16.57 -5.74
N GLU A 468 -21.72 17.88 -5.75
CA GLU A 468 -20.75 18.83 -6.31
C GLU A 468 -19.45 18.83 -5.47
N PRO A 469 -18.29 19.11 -6.09
CA PRO A 469 -17.03 19.27 -5.39
C PRO A 469 -17.11 20.33 -4.28
N TYR A 470 -16.40 20.07 -3.18
CA TYR A 470 -16.36 21.01 -2.05
C TYR A 470 -15.58 22.27 -2.44
N HIS A 471 -16.24 23.42 -2.42
CA HIS A 471 -15.68 24.71 -2.86
C HIS A 471 -15.04 24.64 -4.25
N GLU A 472 -13.73 24.95 -4.37
CA GLU A 472 -13.00 24.96 -5.64
C GLU A 472 -12.20 23.66 -5.86
N ALA A 473 -12.49 22.58 -5.12
CA ALA A 473 -11.79 21.32 -5.29
C ALA A 473 -11.96 20.74 -6.71
N LYS A 474 -10.90 20.21 -7.28
CA LYS A 474 -10.93 19.51 -8.56
C LYS A 474 -10.48 18.07 -8.40
N SER A 475 -11.02 17.16 -9.22
CA SER A 475 -10.52 15.80 -9.29
C SER A 475 -9.12 15.77 -9.90
N GLU A 476 -8.36 14.73 -9.57
CA GLU A 476 -7.05 14.49 -10.17
C GLU A 476 -7.16 14.40 -11.69
N PHE A 477 -8.23 13.76 -12.18
CA PHE A 477 -8.52 13.68 -13.61
C PHE A 477 -8.62 15.07 -14.27
N THR A 478 -9.43 15.96 -13.69
CA THR A 478 -9.62 17.33 -14.18
C THR A 478 -8.30 18.10 -14.12
N PHE A 479 -7.58 18.00 -13.01
CA PHE A 479 -6.28 18.66 -12.83
C PHE A 479 -5.27 18.27 -13.93
N TRP A 480 -5.07 16.95 -14.14
CA TRP A 480 -4.10 16.49 -15.15
C TRP A 480 -4.52 16.85 -16.56
N SER A 481 -5.81 16.81 -16.88
CA SER A 481 -6.33 17.17 -18.20
C SER A 481 -6.17 18.65 -18.47
N GLU A 482 -6.49 19.52 -17.52
CA GLU A 482 -6.32 20.97 -17.66
C GLU A 482 -4.85 21.36 -17.76
N LEU A 483 -3.98 20.78 -16.95
CA LEU A 483 -2.55 21.01 -16.99
C LEU A 483 -1.96 20.55 -18.33
N GLY A 484 -2.37 19.40 -18.86
CA GLY A 484 -1.96 18.90 -20.16
C GLY A 484 -2.33 19.86 -21.29
N ARG A 485 -3.54 20.41 -21.27
CA ARG A 485 -3.95 21.45 -22.23
C ARG A 485 -3.11 22.72 -22.14
N ARG A 486 -2.80 23.18 -20.91
CA ARG A 486 -1.93 24.35 -20.67
C ARG A 486 -0.50 24.15 -21.16
N MET A 487 0.01 22.92 -21.11
CA MET A 487 1.33 22.56 -21.63
C MET A 487 1.38 22.35 -23.16
N GLY A 488 0.27 22.59 -23.88
CA GLY A 488 0.21 22.47 -25.33
C GLY A 488 -0.16 21.07 -25.83
N TYR A 489 -0.57 20.17 -24.96
CA TYR A 489 -0.98 18.79 -25.31
C TYR A 489 -2.49 18.63 -25.48
N GLY A 490 -3.22 19.70 -25.85
CA GLY A 490 -4.69 19.70 -25.90
C GLY A 490 -5.29 18.62 -26.82
N GLU A 491 -4.61 18.26 -27.92
CA GLU A 491 -5.05 17.16 -28.81
C GLU A 491 -5.12 15.80 -28.13
N TYR A 492 -4.33 15.58 -27.06
CA TYR A 492 -4.30 14.36 -26.29
C TYR A 492 -5.24 14.37 -25.08
N PHE A 493 -5.89 15.51 -24.79
CA PHE A 493 -6.88 15.72 -23.75
C PHE A 493 -8.14 16.40 -24.31
N PRO A 494 -8.82 15.80 -25.32
CA PRO A 494 -9.92 16.46 -26.05
C PRO A 494 -11.22 16.56 -25.26
N TRP A 495 -11.39 15.78 -24.24
CA TRP A 495 -12.59 15.75 -23.37
C TRP A 495 -12.63 16.94 -22.41
N GLN A 496 -13.85 17.31 -21.99
CA GLN A 496 -14.08 18.37 -21.00
C GLN A 496 -14.44 17.83 -19.61
N THR A 497 -14.96 16.60 -19.56
CA THR A 497 -15.40 15.93 -18.32
C THR A 497 -14.76 14.56 -18.19
N ASP A 498 -14.70 14.04 -16.94
CA ASP A 498 -14.27 12.69 -16.66
C ASP A 498 -15.15 11.62 -17.30
N VAL A 499 -16.48 11.90 -17.43
CA VAL A 499 -17.42 11.03 -18.14
C VAL A 499 -17.06 10.92 -19.63
N GLU A 500 -16.84 12.04 -20.32
CA GLU A 500 -16.44 12.04 -21.73
C GLU A 500 -15.12 11.28 -21.95
N ALA A 501 -14.17 11.41 -21.04
CA ALA A 501 -12.93 10.67 -21.14
C ALA A 501 -13.09 9.17 -20.93
N MET A 502 -13.90 8.78 -19.94
CA MET A 502 -14.19 7.36 -19.73
C MET A 502 -14.90 6.76 -20.95
N ASP A 503 -15.89 7.44 -21.51
CA ASP A 503 -16.58 7.02 -22.73
C ASP A 503 -15.60 6.89 -23.92
N TYR A 504 -14.61 7.80 -24.01
CA TYR A 504 -13.57 7.75 -25.05
C TYR A 504 -12.63 6.55 -24.89
N PHE A 505 -12.15 6.29 -23.65
CA PHE A 505 -11.19 5.22 -23.41
C PHE A 505 -11.82 3.83 -23.43
N PHE A 506 -13.04 3.68 -22.98
CA PHE A 506 -13.71 2.39 -22.80
C PHE A 506 -14.75 2.06 -23.88
N ALA A 507 -14.80 2.84 -24.97
CA ALA A 507 -15.71 2.53 -26.08
C ALA A 507 -15.62 1.05 -26.50
N PRO A 508 -16.76 0.37 -26.82
CA PRO A 508 -18.10 0.92 -26.94
C PRO A 508 -18.88 1.10 -25.62
N HIS A 509 -18.28 0.78 -24.46
CA HIS A 509 -18.92 0.97 -23.18
C HIS A 509 -18.97 2.47 -22.82
N THR A 510 -20.10 2.92 -22.27
CA THR A 510 -20.27 4.26 -21.75
C THR A 510 -20.53 4.22 -20.25
N VAL A 511 -20.17 5.28 -19.53
CA VAL A 511 -20.47 5.43 -18.10
C VAL A 511 -21.97 5.25 -17.84
N GLU A 512 -22.82 5.80 -18.70
CA GLU A 512 -24.29 5.68 -18.59
C GLU A 512 -24.74 4.21 -18.70
N ASN A 513 -24.27 3.48 -19.71
CA ASN A 513 -24.62 2.07 -19.91
C ASN A 513 -24.10 1.19 -18.78
N LEU A 514 -22.84 1.37 -18.38
CA LEU A 514 -22.25 0.63 -17.26
C LEU A 514 -23.05 0.83 -15.96
N LEU A 515 -23.41 2.07 -15.62
CA LEU A 515 -24.20 2.37 -14.43
C LEU A 515 -25.67 1.95 -14.52
N LYS A 516 -26.22 1.76 -15.73
CA LYS A 516 -27.54 1.19 -15.96
C LYS A 516 -27.55 -0.32 -15.77
N GLU A 517 -26.54 -1.00 -16.29
CA GLU A 517 -26.37 -2.45 -16.17
C GLU A 517 -25.91 -2.85 -14.77
N HIS A 518 -25.07 -2.04 -14.16
CA HIS A 518 -24.50 -2.24 -12.83
C HIS A 518 -24.81 -1.05 -11.90
N PRO A 519 -26.06 -0.93 -11.43
CA PRO A 519 -26.50 0.24 -10.66
C PRO A 519 -25.80 0.39 -9.30
N ASP A 520 -25.22 -0.67 -8.79
CA ASP A 520 -24.40 -0.71 -7.56
C ASP A 520 -22.93 -0.36 -7.78
N GLY A 521 -22.54 -0.16 -9.05
CA GLY A 521 -21.17 0.17 -9.44
C GLY A 521 -20.17 -0.99 -9.36
N TYR A 522 -20.62 -2.21 -9.07
CA TYR A 522 -19.80 -3.42 -9.13
C TYR A 522 -19.91 -4.03 -10.53
N LEU A 523 -18.83 -4.02 -11.28
CA LEU A 523 -18.77 -4.56 -12.64
C LEU A 523 -18.31 -6.00 -12.65
N ASN A 524 -17.14 -6.28 -12.04
CA ASN A 524 -16.54 -7.60 -12.04
C ASN A 524 -15.50 -7.74 -10.90
N TRP A 525 -15.15 -8.96 -10.59
CA TRP A 525 -14.04 -9.30 -9.70
C TRP A 525 -12.88 -9.89 -10.48
N ASN A 526 -11.72 -9.23 -10.47
CA ASN A 526 -10.59 -9.62 -11.31
C ASN A 526 -9.87 -10.90 -10.86
N VAL A 527 -10.26 -11.49 -9.73
CA VAL A 527 -9.72 -12.77 -9.28
C VAL A 527 -10.51 -13.89 -9.96
N LEU A 528 -9.82 -14.68 -10.79
CA LEU A 528 -10.45 -15.78 -11.50
C LEU A 528 -10.76 -16.93 -10.54
N PRO A 529 -11.90 -17.61 -10.69
CA PRO A 529 -12.17 -18.83 -9.94
C PRO A 529 -11.10 -19.88 -10.23
N GLY A 530 -10.65 -20.58 -9.20
CA GLY A 530 -9.64 -21.62 -9.30
C GLY A 530 -10.08 -22.74 -10.23
N ALA A 531 -9.51 -22.79 -11.40
CA ALA A 531 -9.87 -23.73 -12.47
C ALA A 531 -8.67 -24.56 -12.97
N ARG A 532 -7.51 -24.46 -12.29
CA ARG A 532 -6.27 -25.13 -12.70
C ARG A 532 -5.93 -24.90 -14.16
N ARG A 533 -6.03 -23.65 -14.62
CA ARG A 533 -5.79 -23.27 -16.02
C ARG A 533 -4.39 -23.63 -16.50
N TYR A 534 -3.43 -23.75 -15.59
CA TYR A 534 -2.08 -24.20 -15.90
C TYR A 534 -2.03 -25.63 -16.48
N GLU A 535 -3.04 -26.46 -16.25
CA GLU A 535 -3.11 -27.82 -16.84
C GLU A 535 -3.28 -27.78 -18.35
N GLN A 536 -3.91 -26.72 -18.88
CA GLN A 536 -4.15 -26.50 -20.31
C GLN A 536 -3.13 -25.55 -20.93
N ASN A 537 -2.79 -24.45 -20.23
CA ASN A 537 -2.04 -23.33 -20.78
C ASN A 537 -0.57 -23.26 -20.30
N GLY A 538 -0.18 -24.14 -19.34
CA GLY A 538 1.10 -24.00 -18.64
C GLY A 538 1.13 -22.75 -17.75
N PHE A 539 2.31 -22.43 -17.24
CA PHE A 539 2.59 -21.19 -16.51
C PHE A 539 3.27 -20.18 -17.44
N PRO A 540 2.97 -18.87 -17.35
CA PRO A 540 3.61 -17.84 -18.19
C PRO A 540 5.02 -17.48 -17.66
N THR A 541 5.83 -18.50 -17.45
CA THR A 541 7.24 -18.44 -17.08
C THR A 541 8.10 -18.86 -18.27
N PRO A 542 9.41 -18.58 -18.28
CA PRO A 542 10.28 -19.02 -19.37
C PRO A 542 10.28 -20.53 -19.61
N SER A 543 10.10 -21.34 -18.57
CA SER A 543 10.04 -22.81 -18.67
C SER A 543 8.67 -23.36 -19.06
N GLY A 544 7.63 -22.55 -19.10
CA GLY A 544 6.24 -22.99 -19.22
C GLY A 544 5.70 -23.70 -17.97
N LYS A 545 6.51 -23.79 -16.91
CA LYS A 545 6.20 -24.42 -15.62
C LYS A 545 6.44 -23.47 -14.47
N LEU A 546 5.95 -23.81 -13.29
CA LEU A 546 6.27 -23.12 -12.06
C LEU A 546 7.76 -23.30 -11.73
N GLU A 547 8.47 -22.18 -11.47
CA GLU A 547 9.92 -22.17 -11.28
C GLU A 547 10.30 -22.15 -9.81
N LEU A 548 10.52 -23.33 -9.22
CA LEU A 548 11.11 -23.47 -7.89
C LEU A 548 12.56 -22.99 -7.88
N TYR A 549 13.29 -23.27 -8.97
CA TYR A 549 14.58 -22.69 -9.33
C TYR A 549 14.38 -21.74 -10.50
N SER A 550 14.67 -20.45 -10.32
CA SER A 550 14.42 -19.45 -11.37
C SER A 550 15.68 -19.17 -12.18
N GLU A 551 15.65 -19.60 -13.43
CA GLU A 551 16.72 -19.30 -14.38
C GLU A 551 16.81 -17.79 -14.68
N THR A 552 15.68 -17.08 -14.64
CA THR A 552 15.66 -15.62 -14.82
C THR A 552 16.47 -14.92 -13.72
N PHE A 553 16.26 -15.27 -12.46
CA PHE A 553 17.01 -14.68 -11.35
C PHE A 553 18.52 -14.94 -11.54
N ARG A 554 18.91 -16.19 -11.91
CA ARG A 554 20.29 -16.54 -12.17
C ARG A 554 20.92 -15.69 -13.29
N GLN A 555 20.21 -15.50 -14.40
CA GLN A 555 20.68 -14.70 -15.54
C GLN A 555 20.93 -13.24 -15.19
N TYR A 556 20.19 -12.70 -14.22
CA TYR A 556 20.36 -11.34 -13.71
C TYR A 556 21.34 -11.26 -12.51
N GLY A 557 22.03 -12.35 -12.18
CA GLY A 557 23.05 -12.38 -11.12
C GLY A 557 22.48 -12.51 -9.70
N TYR A 558 21.22 -12.90 -9.56
CA TYR A 558 20.58 -13.15 -8.27
C TYR A 558 20.49 -14.64 -7.97
N ASP A 559 20.32 -14.98 -6.68
CA ASP A 559 20.15 -16.37 -6.27
C ASP A 559 18.89 -16.99 -6.93
N PRO A 560 19.01 -18.11 -7.63
CA PRO A 560 17.87 -18.75 -8.32
C PRO A 560 16.90 -19.43 -7.36
N LEU A 561 17.34 -19.77 -6.16
CA LEU A 561 16.54 -20.33 -5.06
C LEU A 561 16.33 -19.27 -3.98
N PRO A 562 15.25 -19.35 -3.18
CA PRO A 562 15.09 -18.45 -2.04
C PRO A 562 16.26 -18.58 -1.05
N THR A 563 16.81 -17.46 -0.65
CA THR A 563 17.89 -17.37 0.34
C THR A 563 17.44 -16.55 1.53
N TYR A 564 18.13 -16.73 2.65
CA TYR A 564 17.93 -15.94 3.85
C TYR A 564 19.21 -15.19 4.20
N ARG A 565 19.12 -13.87 4.19
CA ARG A 565 20.16 -12.97 4.66
C ARG A 565 19.84 -12.42 6.05
N GLY A 566 18.54 -12.25 6.35
CA GLY A 566 18.05 -11.68 7.60
C GLY A 566 18.40 -10.20 7.80
N PRO A 567 17.98 -9.61 8.93
CA PRO A 567 18.24 -8.21 9.23
C PRO A 567 19.72 -7.85 9.17
N THR A 568 20.02 -6.64 8.67
CA THR A 568 21.41 -6.12 8.64
C THR A 568 21.96 -5.95 10.05
N VAL A 569 21.13 -5.50 10.97
CA VAL A 569 21.45 -5.40 12.40
C VAL A 569 20.62 -6.38 13.21
N SER A 570 21.29 -7.18 14.03
CA SER A 570 20.62 -8.16 14.89
C SER A 570 21.51 -8.59 16.06
N ARG A 571 20.90 -9.26 17.04
CA ARG A 571 21.63 -9.82 18.19
C ARG A 571 22.82 -10.69 17.78
N THR A 572 22.70 -11.42 16.69
CA THR A 572 23.72 -12.39 16.24
C THR A 572 24.74 -11.79 15.28
N LYS A 573 24.34 -10.87 14.40
CA LYS A 573 25.22 -10.25 13.41
C LYS A 573 26.00 -9.06 13.96
N THR A 574 25.37 -8.27 14.80
CA THR A 574 25.91 -7.00 15.32
C THR A 574 25.70 -6.91 16.83
N PRO A 575 26.37 -7.79 17.64
CA PRO A 575 26.14 -7.85 19.08
C PRO A 575 26.39 -6.51 19.79
N GLN A 576 27.38 -5.71 19.34
CA GLN A 576 27.67 -4.38 19.90
C GLN A 576 26.51 -3.40 19.68
N VAL A 577 25.87 -3.42 18.51
CA VAL A 577 24.68 -2.59 18.23
C VAL A 577 23.50 -3.10 19.06
N PHE A 578 23.40 -4.42 19.25
CA PHE A 578 22.34 -4.98 20.09
C PHE A 578 22.53 -4.63 21.59
N GLU A 579 23.74 -4.51 22.08
CA GLU A 579 24.00 -4.03 23.45
C GLU A 579 23.52 -2.60 23.66
N GLU A 580 23.66 -1.74 22.64
CA GLU A 580 23.21 -0.35 22.69
C GLU A 580 21.68 -0.22 22.45
N TYR A 581 21.13 -1.03 21.55
CA TYR A 581 19.70 -1.04 21.16
C TYR A 581 19.08 -2.43 21.36
N PRO A 582 18.81 -2.84 22.61
CA PRO A 582 18.51 -4.24 22.95
C PRO A 582 17.09 -4.70 22.69
N LEU A 583 16.25 -3.86 22.10
CA LEU A 583 14.86 -4.16 21.77
C LEU A 583 14.65 -4.22 20.26
N GLN A 584 13.67 -5.00 19.83
CA GLN A 584 13.24 -5.04 18.42
C GLN A 584 12.05 -4.09 18.20
N LEU A 585 12.07 -3.32 17.10
CA LEU A 585 11.04 -2.36 16.76
C LEU A 585 10.15 -2.87 15.62
N ILE A 586 8.85 -2.99 15.87
CA ILE A 586 7.81 -3.11 14.85
C ILE A 586 7.39 -1.70 14.46
N SER A 587 7.89 -1.20 13.33
CA SER A 587 7.54 0.12 12.81
C SER A 587 6.31 0.03 11.89
N GLY A 588 5.24 0.76 12.21
CA GLY A 588 4.13 0.97 11.27
C GLY A 588 3.12 -0.17 11.14
N PHE A 589 2.59 -0.69 12.24
CA PHE A 589 1.36 -1.47 12.16
C PHE A 589 0.15 -0.58 11.87
N MET A 590 -0.91 -1.16 11.27
CA MET A 590 -2.12 -0.41 10.92
C MET A 590 -3.09 -0.30 12.10
N GLU A 591 -3.67 0.90 12.27
CA GLU A 591 -4.85 1.14 13.10
C GLU A 591 -6.12 1.08 12.24
N VAL A 592 -7.22 0.56 12.78
CA VAL A 592 -8.48 0.44 12.03
C VAL A 592 -9.15 1.79 11.77
N GLU A 593 -8.87 2.77 12.62
CA GLU A 593 -9.40 4.13 12.56
C GLU A 593 -8.85 4.94 11.37
N TYR A 594 -7.64 4.63 10.92
CA TYR A 594 -6.91 5.43 9.94
C TYR A 594 -6.52 4.62 8.71
N TRP A 595 -6.24 5.33 7.63
CA TRP A 595 -5.65 4.79 6.42
C TRP A 595 -4.43 5.63 6.07
N HIS A 596 -3.23 5.11 6.35
CA HIS A 596 -2.00 5.90 6.32
C HIS A 596 -2.13 7.17 7.17
N SER A 597 -1.87 8.36 6.61
CA SER A 597 -2.07 9.64 7.29
C SER A 597 -3.47 10.27 7.08
N MET A 598 -4.42 9.51 6.51
CA MET A 598 -5.79 9.98 6.28
C MET A 598 -6.68 9.80 7.52
N TYR A 599 -7.71 10.62 7.63
CA TYR A 599 -8.73 10.62 8.69
C TYR A 599 -8.27 11.16 10.05
N HIS A 600 -7.01 11.60 10.21
CA HIS A 600 -6.51 12.13 11.49
C HIS A 600 -7.25 13.39 11.96
N GLN A 601 -7.91 14.13 11.06
CA GLN A 601 -8.72 15.30 11.38
C GLN A 601 -10.12 14.95 11.92
N VAL A 602 -10.60 13.72 11.73
CA VAL A 602 -11.97 13.32 12.09
C VAL A 602 -12.07 13.08 13.60
N ASP A 603 -12.77 13.95 14.30
CA ASP A 603 -12.82 13.98 15.77
C ASP A 603 -13.29 12.69 16.42
N VAL A 604 -14.30 12.04 15.86
CA VAL A 604 -14.80 10.75 16.38
C VAL A 604 -13.72 9.67 16.34
N LEU A 605 -12.92 9.64 15.28
CA LEU A 605 -11.81 8.70 15.13
C LEU A 605 -10.63 9.09 16.04
N ARG A 606 -10.34 10.38 16.17
CA ARG A 606 -9.32 10.86 17.10
C ARG A 606 -9.63 10.57 18.57
N LYS A 607 -10.91 10.60 18.96
CA LYS A 607 -11.30 10.18 20.33
C LYS A 607 -11.00 8.71 20.59
N ARG A 608 -11.03 7.85 19.55
CA ARG A 608 -10.74 6.41 19.66
C ARG A 608 -9.23 6.11 19.63
N ALA A 609 -8.48 6.81 18.78
CA ALA A 609 -7.04 6.71 18.62
C ALA A 609 -6.44 8.14 18.57
N PRO A 610 -6.18 8.76 19.73
CA PRO A 610 -5.95 10.20 19.82
C PRO A 610 -4.57 10.65 19.32
N GLY A 611 -3.61 9.75 19.19
CA GLY A 611 -2.25 10.04 18.76
C GLY A 611 -1.42 8.77 18.63
N MET A 612 -0.19 8.94 18.17
CA MET A 612 0.78 7.86 18.13
C MET A 612 1.03 7.31 19.55
N PHE A 613 1.17 6.01 19.66
CA PHE A 613 1.51 5.32 20.89
C PHE A 613 2.50 4.19 20.60
N ALA A 614 3.19 3.72 21.64
CA ALA A 614 4.06 2.57 21.54
C ALA A 614 3.53 1.41 22.39
N GLU A 615 3.18 0.29 21.77
CA GLU A 615 2.90 -0.95 22.48
C GLU A 615 4.20 -1.51 23.04
N ILE A 616 4.18 -1.84 24.34
CA ILE A 616 5.32 -2.42 25.07
C ILE A 616 4.80 -3.47 26.07
N HIS A 617 5.52 -4.60 26.15
CA HIS A 617 5.14 -5.67 27.09
C HIS A 617 5.35 -5.22 28.56
N PRO A 618 4.49 -5.61 29.55
CA PRO A 618 4.65 -5.24 30.96
C PRO A 618 6.04 -5.55 31.55
N ALA A 619 6.62 -6.71 31.23
CA ALA A 619 7.97 -7.06 31.71
C ALA A 619 9.03 -6.14 31.11
N THR A 620 8.93 -5.78 29.82
CA THR A 620 9.85 -4.84 29.18
C THR A 620 9.66 -3.43 29.72
N ALA A 621 8.42 -2.97 29.89
CA ALA A 621 8.10 -1.67 30.47
C ALA A 621 8.68 -1.51 31.88
N ALA A 622 8.51 -2.53 32.71
CA ALA A 622 9.08 -2.53 34.09
C ALA A 622 10.61 -2.47 34.10
N GLN A 623 11.30 -3.17 33.18
CA GLN A 623 12.76 -3.13 33.05
C GLN A 623 13.29 -1.73 32.77
N TYR A 624 12.55 -0.91 32.01
CA TYR A 624 12.95 0.46 31.62
C TYR A 624 12.25 1.55 32.42
N GLY A 625 11.51 1.19 33.49
CA GLY A 625 10.81 2.14 34.36
C GLY A 625 9.68 2.91 33.66
N ILE A 626 9.06 2.30 32.63
CA ILE A 626 7.97 2.90 31.83
C ILE A 626 6.63 2.43 32.39
N ARG A 627 5.66 3.37 32.49
CA ARG A 627 4.29 3.09 32.94
C ARG A 627 3.31 3.28 31.80
N ASP A 628 2.15 2.64 31.89
CA ASP A 628 1.07 2.84 30.91
C ASP A 628 0.62 4.31 30.85
N GLY A 629 0.43 4.82 29.62
CA GLY A 629 0.09 6.21 29.32
C GLY A 629 1.24 7.23 29.55
N GLN A 630 2.42 6.81 29.99
CA GLN A 630 3.56 7.70 30.22
C GLN A 630 4.23 8.07 28.90
N PRO A 631 4.66 9.35 28.71
CA PRO A 631 5.54 9.73 27.62
C PRO A 631 6.86 8.96 27.66
N MET A 632 7.27 8.43 26.51
CA MET A 632 8.50 7.68 26.32
C MET A 632 9.19 8.06 25.02
N VAL A 633 10.49 7.88 24.96
CA VAL A 633 11.29 8.07 23.77
C VAL A 633 11.73 6.69 23.25
N ILE A 634 11.58 6.48 21.95
CA ILE A 634 12.13 5.34 21.21
C ILE A 634 13.29 5.87 20.38
N GLU A 635 14.45 5.24 20.49
CA GLU A 635 15.65 5.61 19.75
C GLU A 635 16.17 4.41 18.95
N THR A 636 16.55 4.66 17.71
CA THR A 636 17.32 3.74 16.84
C THR A 636 18.62 4.39 16.43
N SER A 637 19.45 3.70 15.70
CA SER A 637 20.68 4.30 15.11
C SER A 637 20.40 5.40 14.10
N THR A 638 19.17 5.51 13.60
CA THR A 638 18.76 6.51 12.60
C THR A 638 18.21 7.79 13.24
N GLY A 639 17.47 7.67 14.33
CA GLY A 639 16.84 8.81 14.97
C GLY A 639 15.98 8.42 16.17
N SER A 640 15.19 9.38 16.65
CA SER A 640 14.32 9.16 17.80
C SER A 640 12.93 9.74 17.60
N VAL A 641 11.97 9.17 18.34
CA VAL A 641 10.59 9.66 18.39
C VAL A 641 10.05 9.59 19.81
N GLU A 642 9.33 10.64 20.22
CA GLU A 642 8.59 10.68 21.47
C GLU A 642 7.14 10.27 21.24
N THR A 643 6.61 9.43 22.15
CA THR A 643 5.24 8.92 22.08
C THR A 643 4.76 8.47 23.46
N CYS A 644 3.48 8.10 23.58
CA CYS A 644 2.94 7.56 24.83
C CYS A 644 3.05 6.03 24.87
N ALA A 645 3.43 5.46 25.99
CA ALA A 645 3.45 4.03 26.21
C ALA A 645 2.03 3.46 26.32
N ARG A 646 1.77 2.36 25.62
CA ARG A 646 0.62 1.47 25.83
C ARG A 646 1.13 0.13 26.32
N VAL A 647 1.02 -0.11 27.64
CA VAL A 647 1.51 -1.34 28.24
C VAL A 647 0.49 -2.46 27.99
N THR A 648 0.90 -3.49 27.24
CA THR A 648 0.01 -4.57 26.84
C THR A 648 0.72 -5.94 26.79
N ARG A 649 -0.01 -7.01 27.10
CA ARG A 649 0.47 -8.39 26.94
C ARG A 649 0.30 -8.93 25.50
N ASP A 650 -0.20 -8.10 24.59
CA ASP A 650 -0.44 -8.50 23.20
C ASP A 650 0.79 -8.34 22.30
N ILE A 651 1.93 -7.96 22.87
CA ILE A 651 3.25 -7.93 22.21
C ILE A 651 4.24 -8.82 22.94
N THR A 652 5.20 -9.38 22.21
CA THR A 652 6.25 -10.23 22.78
C THR A 652 7.21 -9.40 23.65
N PRO A 653 7.66 -9.92 24.81
CA PRO A 653 8.71 -9.27 25.61
C PRO A 653 9.97 -9.00 24.77
N GLY A 654 10.62 -7.84 24.98
CA GLY A 654 11.80 -7.41 24.20
C GLY A 654 11.43 -6.74 22.87
N MET A 655 10.15 -6.53 22.59
CA MET A 655 9.68 -5.82 21.40
C MET A 655 8.91 -4.54 21.77
N VAL A 656 8.95 -3.57 20.85
CA VAL A 656 8.17 -2.33 20.89
C VAL A 656 7.47 -2.19 19.55
N ALA A 657 6.24 -1.69 19.52
CA ALA A 657 5.50 -1.50 18.28
C ALA A 657 4.87 -0.10 18.21
N ILE A 658 5.01 0.58 17.06
CA ILE A 658 4.41 1.89 16.78
C ILE A 658 3.53 1.81 15.52
N PRO A 659 2.40 2.57 15.47
CA PRO A 659 1.51 2.59 14.32
C PRO A 659 2.09 3.39 13.14
N ALA A 660 1.62 3.07 11.93
CA ALA A 660 1.91 3.83 10.71
C ALA A 660 1.08 5.10 10.61
N GLY A 661 1.53 6.04 9.76
CA GLY A 661 0.75 7.20 9.34
C GLY A 661 0.82 8.40 10.27
N TRP A 662 1.52 8.31 11.38
CA TRP A 662 1.74 9.41 12.31
C TRP A 662 3.03 10.16 12.00
N GLU A 663 3.01 11.47 12.20
CA GLU A 663 4.24 12.26 12.10
C GLU A 663 5.29 11.74 13.10
N GLY A 664 6.51 11.61 12.63
CA GLY A 664 7.63 11.12 13.43
C GLY A 664 7.83 9.61 13.43
N ASN A 665 6.84 8.79 13.07
CA ASN A 665 7.00 7.33 13.14
C ASN A 665 8.14 6.80 12.24
N ASN A 666 8.44 7.47 11.14
CA ASN A 666 9.52 7.13 10.21
C ASN A 666 10.84 7.88 10.44
N LEU A 667 10.95 8.67 11.50
CA LEU A 667 12.25 9.19 11.97
C LEU A 667 13.17 8.09 12.48
N VAL A 668 12.61 6.98 12.94
CA VAL A 668 13.33 5.81 13.48
C VAL A 668 13.62 4.74 12.42
N THR A 669 13.24 4.96 11.15
CA THR A 669 13.51 4.08 10.01
C THR A 669 14.57 4.67 9.09
N ASN A 670 15.27 3.83 8.31
CA ASN A 670 16.25 4.27 7.32
C ASN A 670 15.96 3.70 5.92
N ASP A 671 16.71 4.17 4.93
CA ASP A 671 16.66 3.73 3.54
C ASP A 671 18.06 3.32 3.01
N ALA A 672 19.01 3.13 3.92
CA ALA A 672 20.41 2.83 3.54
C ALA A 672 20.57 1.39 3.03
N THR A 673 19.83 0.45 3.61
CA THR A 673 19.80 -0.94 3.17
C THR A 673 18.48 -1.25 2.50
N MET A 674 18.52 -1.96 1.37
CA MET A 674 17.35 -2.33 0.60
C MET A 674 17.50 -3.71 -0.02
N ASP A 675 16.38 -4.33 -0.35
CA ASP A 675 16.38 -5.55 -1.17
C ASP A 675 16.98 -5.25 -2.55
N PRO A 676 18.04 -5.97 -2.96
CA PRO A 676 18.76 -5.67 -4.21
C PRO A 676 17.94 -5.96 -5.47
N ILE A 677 16.83 -6.69 -5.35
CA ILE A 677 15.98 -7.09 -6.47
C ILE A 677 14.86 -6.07 -6.66
N SER A 678 14.19 -5.69 -5.57
CA SER A 678 13.00 -4.82 -5.60
C SER A 678 13.27 -3.36 -5.26
N GLY A 679 14.38 -3.05 -4.60
CA GLY A 679 14.64 -1.71 -4.08
C GLY A 679 13.84 -1.34 -2.82
N VAL A 680 13.10 -2.28 -2.24
CA VAL A 680 12.34 -2.04 -1.00
C VAL A 680 13.29 -1.91 0.18
N PRO A 681 13.21 -0.84 1.00
CA PRO A 681 14.15 -0.60 2.10
C PRO A 681 13.89 -1.53 3.29
N GLU A 682 14.95 -1.78 4.06
CA GLU A 682 14.88 -2.53 5.30
C GLU A 682 14.24 -1.70 6.41
N CYS A 683 13.03 -2.10 6.84
CA CYS A 683 12.33 -1.50 7.98
C CYS A 683 11.73 -2.53 8.92
N THR A 684 12.01 -3.82 8.72
CA THR A 684 11.62 -4.90 9.62
C THR A 684 12.86 -5.42 10.35
N GLY A 685 12.72 -5.72 11.64
CA GLY A 685 13.86 -6.18 12.45
C GLY A 685 14.77 -5.05 12.95
N LEU A 686 14.32 -3.81 12.90
CA LEU A 686 15.08 -2.68 13.44
C LEU A 686 15.34 -2.86 14.95
N LEU A 687 16.52 -2.45 15.38
CA LEU A 687 16.87 -2.42 16.80
C LEU A 687 16.58 -1.04 17.40
N CYS A 688 16.09 -1.03 18.64
CA CYS A 688 15.82 0.21 19.37
C CYS A 688 16.14 0.11 20.85
N ARG A 689 16.22 1.27 21.51
CA ARG A 689 16.16 1.40 22.96
C ARG A 689 15.02 2.33 23.35
N VAL A 690 14.59 2.22 24.60
CA VAL A 690 13.50 3.05 25.12
C VAL A 690 13.91 3.66 26.46
N ARG A 691 13.36 4.85 26.72
CA ARG A 691 13.48 5.50 28.04
C ARG A 691 12.25 6.36 28.33
N PRO A 692 11.95 6.66 29.59
CA PRO A 692 10.97 7.70 29.92
C PRO A 692 11.37 9.05 29.28
N ALA A 693 10.39 9.80 28.77
CA ALA A 693 10.66 11.18 28.35
C ALA A 693 10.91 12.08 29.57
N ALA A 694 11.87 13.01 29.46
CA ALA A 694 12.22 13.90 30.55
C ALA A 694 11.18 15.01 30.68
N GLY A 695 10.60 15.19 31.89
CA GLY A 695 10.09 16.48 32.33
C GLY A 695 8.66 16.90 31.95
N HIS A 696 7.77 16.02 31.47
CA HIS A 696 6.38 16.40 31.18
C HIS A 696 5.43 15.80 32.23
N GLY A 697 4.80 16.68 33.01
CA GLY A 697 3.61 16.34 33.80
C GLY A 697 2.43 15.96 32.87
N LYS A 698 1.41 15.35 33.44
CA LYS A 698 0.25 14.72 32.76
C LYS A 698 -0.55 15.56 31.73
N GLN A 699 -0.11 16.74 31.30
CA GLN A 699 -0.94 17.69 30.55
C GLN A 699 -0.45 18.12 29.16
N ASP A 700 0.78 17.82 28.74
CA ASP A 700 1.33 18.39 27.51
C ASP A 700 1.77 17.35 26.43
N VAL A 701 0.96 16.33 26.19
CA VAL A 701 1.01 15.66 24.89
C VAL A 701 0.01 16.36 23.97
N VAL A 702 0.26 17.61 23.70
CA VAL A 702 -0.31 18.29 22.56
C VAL A 702 0.48 17.77 21.35
N ALA A 703 -0.15 16.90 20.54
CA ALA A 703 0.22 16.82 19.15
C ALA A 703 0.39 18.27 18.68
N VAL A 704 1.54 18.62 18.12
CA VAL A 704 1.69 19.88 17.40
C VAL A 704 0.68 19.81 16.27
N THR A 705 -0.52 20.25 16.55
CA THR A 705 -1.62 20.30 15.60
C THR A 705 -1.40 21.53 14.75
N GLY A 706 -1.62 21.40 13.45
CA GLY A 706 -1.55 22.50 12.48
C GLY A 706 -2.54 23.66 12.73
N ASP A 707 -2.95 23.91 13.95
CA ASP A 707 -4.01 24.86 14.32
C ASP A 707 -3.58 26.33 14.27
N GLN A 708 -2.27 26.63 14.22
CA GLN A 708 -1.80 28.03 14.16
C GLN A 708 -1.73 28.63 12.74
N VAL A 709 -1.95 27.84 11.67
CA VAL A 709 -1.78 28.33 10.30
C VAL A 709 -3.09 28.89 9.70
N MET A 710 -4.25 28.55 10.26
CA MET A 710 -5.56 28.93 9.70
C MET A 710 -6.12 30.26 10.26
N GLU A 711 -5.64 30.74 11.40
CA GLU A 711 -6.10 32.04 11.95
C GLU A 711 -5.55 33.27 11.20
N MET A 712 -4.52 33.09 10.35
CA MET A 712 -3.92 34.23 9.61
C MET A 712 -4.48 34.44 8.19
N ALA A 713 -5.43 33.63 7.74
CA ALA A 713 -6.09 33.75 6.44
C ALA A 713 -7.58 34.14 6.55
N GLY A 714 -8.01 34.71 7.66
CA GLY A 714 -9.34 35.26 7.85
C GLY A 714 -9.41 36.72 7.42
N GLU A 715 -10.28 36.98 6.47
CA GLU A 715 -10.89 38.13 5.85
C GLU A 715 -10.63 38.23 4.35
#